data_f3d97a1b72995bc220f26d9893107268
#
_entry.id   f3d97a1b72995bc220f26d9893107268
#
_cell.length_a   1.000
_cell.length_b   1.000
_cell.length_c   1.000
_cell.angle_alpha   90.00
_cell.angle_beta   90.00
_cell.angle_gamma   90.00
#
_symmetry.space_group_name_H-M   'P 1'
#
loop_
_entity.id
_entity.type
_entity.pdbx_description
1 polymer ?
#
loop_
_entity_poly.entity_id
_entity_poly.type
_entity_poly.pdbx_seq_one_letter_code
_entity_poly.pdbx_strand_id
1 'polypeptide(L)'
;MAQLRYLFTVGFLLAAIVVQATHIRSIEVVAKRVDCFSNTYEITLTAYLNTNTGVAFGEGLIDFGDGEIFEVPVQMPLSVNGIVYSQFSINHTFPGPGTYIIGYTEANRGESIINMAGSVSTSFYVEMEIVIEPEVCNSSPRFLVPPIDRACSGKAFYHHLGTIDPDGDSLSYELITPRQAEARDVNNYRLPNLAEFYQVSGLDYNKSNEAASGPPVLEINPSTGLITWDAPGAAGKYSLAVKIREWRFRTSDSTWNQIGYVMRDMEIVVEPCSNARPSLSEVEDICVMSGTLVDFTLEGYDFDNHPVVIEAYSELFDLTHSPATVDPAGPIVQSTLPPNDTAGISFRWQTSCEHVRQHSYQVVFKIQDRPPSGPPLVQFRTVRITVLAAPPEYESVSVNPVSKEVAIEWKDHDCETVTAYQVWRRVARYEYDEPECSAGMPKFLRYTLVGEVPSGTHSFTDDDVAIGAMYCYRLIALLGPDKTPSKLSLDTCLIPKPAEAPVITNVSVEKTDPSSGEVLIRWTPPFDIDATQYPPPYQYRVYHSTGAAGNNSFLPASELLSDTLFVDKGLNTSELSHKYLIHLFVPALSQDPVDTSSVAASVFLTPQPLFDGVRLTWEAVTPWYNYLQEHPYHLIYRSTSGDADDFVLIDSVDVNINGFVYDDKGKFQNEPLDPGASYYYKIMTRGGYGNPGIPEPLENFSQITSGVLLDITPPCTPMVTLVVEDCDALPCRPANFSNQMLFSYSDDSCQEPGLVFEVWAADGETGEFQRVSETSEYTFTHGDLDSKAVCYKVAAVDRAGNRSDFSETVCADNCPWFSLPNVLTPGNQDERNDVLMAFNIHNSETECARFVQQVDLKILNRWGKEIHFASVTPENNLVFWDGYQSNGNRVSPGVYYYEALVVFNVRNPKLRKQRVTGWIHVLAE
;
A
#
# COMPACT_ATOMS: atom_id res chain seq x y z
N MET A 1 -50.66 -55.12 26.20
CA MET A 1 -50.07 -54.51 24.99
C MET A 1 -50.43 -53.03 24.81
N ALA A 2 -51.32 -52.45 25.55
CA ALA A 2 -51.68 -50.99 25.44
C ALA A 2 -50.77 -50.08 26.30
N GLN A 3 -50.10 -50.57 27.34
CA GLN A 3 -49.22 -49.75 28.17
C GLN A 3 -47.78 -49.64 27.66
N LEU A 4 -47.37 -50.50 26.69
CA LEU A 4 -46.02 -50.39 26.12
C LEU A 4 -45.91 -49.42 24.94
N ARG A 5 -47.06 -48.98 24.36
CA ARG A 5 -47.11 -47.97 23.31
C ARG A 5 -47.00 -46.53 23.81
N TYR A 6 -47.37 -46.26 25.06
CA TYR A 6 -47.29 -44.94 25.65
C TYR A 6 -45.89 -44.59 26.15
N LEU A 7 -45.08 -45.58 26.51
CA LEU A 7 -43.67 -45.34 26.91
C LEU A 7 -42.78 -45.03 25.70
N PHE A 8 -43.07 -45.51 24.52
CA PHE A 8 -42.31 -45.20 23.31
C PHE A 8 -42.64 -43.84 22.68
N THR A 9 -43.87 -43.33 22.89
CA THR A 9 -44.27 -41.99 22.41
C THR A 9 -43.82 -40.87 23.32
N VAL A 10 -43.63 -41.10 24.61
CA VAL A 10 -43.08 -40.14 25.56
C VAL A 10 -41.55 -40.06 25.46
N GLY A 11 -40.89 -41.19 25.09
CA GLY A 11 -39.43 -41.22 24.87
C GLY A 11 -38.97 -40.47 23.61
N PHE A 12 -39.89 -40.29 22.61
CA PHE A 12 -39.55 -39.57 21.35
C PHE A 12 -39.90 -38.07 21.40
N LEU A 13 -40.60 -37.63 22.44
CA LEU A 13 -40.95 -36.22 22.63
C LEU A 13 -40.02 -35.49 23.62
N LEU A 14 -38.97 -36.21 24.14
CA LEU A 14 -37.95 -35.63 25.02
C LEU A 14 -36.54 -35.60 24.36
N ALA A 15 -36.44 -35.91 23.09
CA ALA A 15 -35.35 -35.39 22.27
C ALA A 15 -35.72 -33.95 21.89
N ALA A 16 -35.90 -33.09 22.91
CA ALA A 16 -35.82 -31.66 22.72
C ALA A 16 -34.46 -31.38 22.08
N ILE A 17 -34.49 -30.92 20.87
CA ILE A 17 -33.36 -30.25 20.23
C ILE A 17 -32.90 -29.21 21.26
N VAL A 18 -31.84 -29.52 21.99
CA VAL A 18 -31.07 -28.50 22.72
C VAL A 18 -30.47 -27.65 21.61
N VAL A 19 -31.19 -26.62 21.20
CA VAL A 19 -30.61 -25.53 20.47
C VAL A 19 -29.60 -24.93 21.43
N GLN A 20 -28.36 -25.35 21.31
CA GLN A 20 -27.25 -24.72 22.01
C GLN A 20 -27.09 -23.33 21.42
N ALA A 21 -27.64 -22.31 22.10
CA ALA A 21 -27.32 -20.95 21.77
C ALA A 21 -25.82 -20.76 22.01
N THR A 22 -25.07 -20.49 20.98
CA THR A 22 -23.66 -20.18 21.09
C THR A 22 -23.49 -18.86 21.84
N HIS A 23 -22.76 -18.90 22.98
CA HIS A 23 -22.49 -17.70 23.80
C HIS A 23 -21.07 -17.20 23.54
N ILE A 24 -20.69 -17.09 22.26
CA ILE A 24 -19.40 -16.58 21.80
C ILE A 24 -19.44 -15.06 21.86
N ARG A 25 -18.49 -14.45 22.54
CA ARG A 25 -18.33 -13.01 22.67
C ARG A 25 -17.41 -12.44 21.58
N SER A 26 -16.39 -13.20 21.19
CA SER A 26 -15.45 -12.79 20.17
C SER A 26 -14.76 -14.00 19.56
N ILE A 27 -14.39 -13.90 18.29
CA ILE A 27 -13.52 -14.85 17.61
C ILE A 27 -12.42 -14.07 16.91
N GLU A 28 -11.24 -14.65 16.89
CA GLU A 28 -10.09 -14.18 16.16
C GLU A 28 -9.35 -15.34 15.48
N VAL A 29 -8.76 -15.06 14.32
CA VAL A 29 -7.94 -15.98 13.54
C VAL A 29 -6.60 -15.32 13.34
N VAL A 30 -5.52 -16.05 13.65
CA VAL A 30 -4.15 -15.61 13.43
C VAL A 30 -3.34 -16.76 12.82
N ALA A 31 -2.30 -16.42 12.06
CA ALA A 31 -1.43 -17.40 11.44
C ALA A 31 0.04 -17.09 11.75
N LYS A 32 0.77 -18.10 12.17
CA LYS A 32 2.20 -18.05 12.40
C LYS A 32 2.91 -18.91 11.37
N ARG A 33 3.86 -18.34 10.65
CA ARG A 33 4.69 -19.13 9.74
C ARG A 33 5.57 -20.09 10.53
N VAL A 34 5.54 -21.39 10.16
CA VAL A 34 6.26 -22.44 10.90
C VAL A 34 7.77 -22.32 10.67
N ASP A 35 8.14 -22.07 9.41
CA ASP A 35 9.52 -21.78 9.00
C ASP A 35 9.50 -20.95 7.70
N CYS A 36 10.58 -20.19 7.47
CA CYS A 36 10.66 -19.28 6.32
C CYS A 36 10.92 -19.98 4.96
N PHE A 37 11.20 -21.28 4.98
CA PHE A 37 11.52 -22.07 3.77
C PHE A 37 10.33 -22.89 3.25
N SER A 38 9.25 -22.98 4.05
CA SER A 38 8.02 -23.66 3.66
C SER A 38 6.83 -22.69 3.60
N ASN A 39 5.78 -23.10 2.91
CA ASN A 39 4.50 -22.37 2.89
C ASN A 39 3.56 -22.88 3.99
N THR A 40 4.10 -23.42 5.08
CA THR A 40 3.33 -23.99 6.19
C THR A 40 3.11 -22.95 7.27
N TYR A 41 1.85 -22.78 7.64
CA TYR A 41 1.41 -21.91 8.73
C TYR A 41 0.69 -22.68 9.81
N GLU A 42 0.96 -22.33 11.06
CA GLU A 42 0.13 -22.70 12.20
C GLU A 42 -1.00 -21.68 12.31
N ILE A 43 -2.21 -22.09 11.97
CA ILE A 43 -3.42 -21.26 12.03
C ILE A 43 -4.09 -21.51 13.36
N THR A 44 -4.29 -20.45 14.14
CA THR A 44 -4.88 -20.51 15.48
C THR A 44 -6.19 -19.73 15.52
N LEU A 45 -7.24 -20.41 15.92
CA LEU A 45 -8.54 -19.84 16.25
C LEU A 45 -8.65 -19.66 17.75
N THR A 46 -9.05 -18.49 18.22
CA THR A 46 -9.37 -18.23 19.63
C THR A 46 -10.79 -17.68 19.74
N ALA A 47 -11.63 -18.38 20.49
CA ALA A 47 -13.00 -17.96 20.79
C ALA A 47 -13.12 -17.60 22.26
N TYR A 48 -13.57 -16.38 22.56
CA TYR A 48 -13.86 -15.90 23.91
C TYR A 48 -15.34 -16.17 24.26
N LEU A 49 -15.58 -16.79 25.41
CA LEU A 49 -16.87 -17.31 25.77
C LEU A 49 -17.46 -16.60 27.00
N ASN A 50 -18.76 -16.70 27.19
CA ASN A 50 -19.42 -16.19 28.36
C ASN A 50 -19.20 -17.14 29.56
N THR A 51 -18.85 -16.61 30.72
CA THR A 51 -18.45 -17.37 31.93
C THR A 51 -19.52 -18.31 32.50
N ASN A 52 -20.78 -18.21 32.09
CA ASN A 52 -21.89 -18.89 32.75
C ASN A 52 -22.50 -20.08 31.98
N THR A 53 -21.92 -20.52 30.84
CA THR A 53 -22.72 -21.34 29.93
C THR A 53 -22.20 -22.74 29.66
N GLY A 54 -21.02 -23.15 30.02
CA GLY A 54 -20.52 -24.51 29.75
C GLY A 54 -20.62 -24.95 28.27
N VAL A 55 -20.81 -24.00 27.34
CA VAL A 55 -20.91 -24.22 25.90
C VAL A 55 -19.53 -24.44 25.35
N ALA A 56 -19.34 -25.50 24.57
CA ALA A 56 -18.11 -25.76 23.86
C ALA A 56 -18.06 -24.94 22.56
N PHE A 57 -16.85 -24.63 22.11
CA PHE A 57 -16.55 -24.01 20.83
C PHE A 57 -16.16 -25.09 19.81
N GLY A 58 -16.57 -24.97 18.54
CA GLY A 58 -16.24 -25.89 17.45
C GLY A 58 -17.46 -26.25 16.61
N GLU A 59 -17.29 -27.20 15.68
CA GLU A 59 -18.24 -27.56 14.62
C GLU A 59 -18.40 -26.50 13.53
N GLY A 60 -17.67 -25.36 13.62
CA GLY A 60 -17.53 -24.38 12.55
C GLY A 60 -16.51 -24.80 11.49
N LEU A 61 -16.51 -24.11 10.36
CA LEU A 61 -15.67 -24.42 9.20
C LEU A 61 -14.57 -23.39 9.02
N ILE A 62 -13.32 -23.86 8.89
CA ILE A 62 -12.20 -23.07 8.39
C ILE A 62 -12.11 -23.30 6.87
N ASP A 63 -12.15 -22.25 6.09
CA ASP A 63 -11.76 -22.24 4.69
C ASP A 63 -10.36 -21.62 4.60
N PHE A 64 -9.38 -22.34 4.03
CA PHE A 64 -8.00 -21.86 3.91
C PHE A 64 -7.78 -20.92 2.71
N GLY A 65 -8.80 -20.75 1.85
CA GLY A 65 -8.68 -19.90 0.65
C GLY A 65 -7.93 -20.54 -0.52
N ASP A 66 -7.52 -21.78 -0.40
CA ASP A 66 -6.89 -22.57 -1.47
C ASP A 66 -7.79 -23.70 -1.99
N GLY A 67 -9.01 -23.78 -1.48
CA GLY A 67 -10.02 -24.78 -1.80
C GLY A 67 -10.11 -25.92 -0.81
N GLU A 68 -9.28 -25.95 0.22
CA GLU A 68 -9.40 -26.88 1.34
C GLU A 68 -10.25 -26.27 2.46
N ILE A 69 -11.16 -27.06 3.02
CA ILE A 69 -12.05 -26.70 4.12
C ILE A 69 -11.88 -27.72 5.24
N PHE A 70 -11.83 -27.26 6.48
CA PHE A 70 -11.66 -28.09 7.66
C PHE A 70 -12.74 -27.79 8.69
N GLU A 71 -13.38 -28.84 9.24
CA GLU A 71 -14.34 -28.73 10.33
C GLU A 71 -13.60 -28.74 11.67
N VAL A 72 -13.76 -27.68 12.46
CA VAL A 72 -13.08 -27.53 13.75
C VAL A 72 -13.69 -28.48 14.78
N PRO A 73 -12.90 -29.36 15.37
CA PRO A 73 -13.42 -30.25 16.44
C PRO A 73 -13.82 -29.44 17.67
N VAL A 74 -14.81 -29.93 18.40
CA VAL A 74 -15.30 -29.32 19.64
C VAL A 74 -14.15 -29.13 20.64
N GLN A 75 -13.98 -27.90 21.09
CA GLN A 75 -12.96 -27.47 22.06
C GLN A 75 -13.58 -27.21 23.42
N MET A 76 -12.97 -27.75 24.46
CA MET A 76 -13.39 -27.49 25.84
C MET A 76 -12.87 -26.10 26.29
N PRO A 77 -13.71 -25.31 26.98
CA PRO A 77 -13.27 -23.99 27.45
C PRO A 77 -12.20 -24.10 28.54
N LEU A 78 -11.23 -23.19 28.44
CA LEU A 78 -10.19 -22.94 29.42
C LEU A 78 -10.55 -21.68 30.20
N SER A 79 -10.14 -21.58 31.44
CA SER A 79 -10.33 -20.40 32.28
C SER A 79 -8.99 -19.97 32.89
N VAL A 80 -8.54 -18.77 32.48
CA VAL A 80 -7.29 -18.16 32.99
C VAL A 80 -7.62 -16.76 33.48
N ASN A 81 -7.28 -16.44 34.68
CA ASN A 81 -7.53 -15.13 35.33
C ASN A 81 -8.99 -14.63 35.21
N GLY A 82 -9.97 -15.56 35.21
CA GLY A 82 -11.38 -15.20 35.04
C GLY A 82 -11.83 -14.98 33.57
N ILE A 83 -10.95 -15.15 32.61
CA ILE A 83 -11.24 -15.12 31.17
C ILE A 83 -11.52 -16.56 30.72
N VAL A 84 -12.67 -16.77 30.10
CA VAL A 84 -13.04 -18.06 29.51
C VAL A 84 -12.86 -18.02 28.01
N TYR A 85 -12.04 -18.89 27.49
CA TYR A 85 -11.79 -19.01 26.06
C TYR A 85 -11.56 -20.45 25.64
N SER A 86 -11.71 -20.71 24.36
CA SER A 86 -11.33 -21.97 23.70
C SER A 86 -10.37 -21.64 22.54
N GLN A 87 -9.40 -22.51 22.33
CA GLN A 87 -8.40 -22.36 21.30
C GLN A 87 -8.21 -23.63 20.51
N PHE A 88 -8.06 -23.49 19.21
CA PHE A 88 -7.76 -24.57 18.28
C PHE A 88 -6.64 -24.13 17.34
N SER A 89 -5.63 -24.96 17.13
CA SER A 89 -4.53 -24.70 16.19
C SER A 89 -4.38 -25.86 15.22
N ILE A 90 -4.09 -25.53 13.96
CA ILE A 90 -3.84 -26.49 12.90
C ILE A 90 -2.72 -26.00 11.99
N ASN A 91 -1.84 -26.92 11.59
CA ASN A 91 -0.84 -26.61 10.58
C ASN A 91 -1.44 -26.87 9.19
N HIS A 92 -1.36 -25.87 8.31
CA HIS A 92 -1.77 -25.97 6.93
C HIS A 92 -0.63 -25.56 6.00
N THR A 93 -0.45 -26.29 4.89
CA THR A 93 0.61 -26.03 3.90
C THR A 93 -0.03 -25.56 2.61
N PHE A 94 0.15 -24.29 2.28
CA PHE A 94 -0.38 -23.70 1.05
C PHE A 94 0.36 -24.19 -0.20
N PRO A 95 -0.34 -24.31 -1.35
CA PRO A 95 0.23 -24.90 -2.57
C PRO A 95 1.37 -24.09 -3.19
N GLY A 96 1.49 -22.79 -2.88
CA GLY A 96 2.54 -21.93 -3.44
C GLY A 96 2.45 -20.48 -2.98
N PRO A 97 3.29 -19.60 -3.53
CA PRO A 97 3.16 -18.17 -3.33
C PRO A 97 1.83 -17.63 -3.83
N GLY A 98 1.26 -16.67 -3.13
CA GLY A 98 -0.04 -16.08 -3.47
C GLY A 98 -0.69 -15.40 -2.29
N THR A 99 -1.86 -14.83 -2.52
CA THR A 99 -2.71 -14.24 -1.48
C THR A 99 -3.81 -15.21 -1.13
N TYR A 100 -3.96 -15.53 0.16
CA TYR A 100 -4.95 -16.46 0.69
C TYR A 100 -5.80 -15.78 1.74
N ILE A 101 -7.12 -15.93 1.63
CA ILE A 101 -8.08 -15.46 2.63
C ILE A 101 -8.51 -16.68 3.44
N ILE A 102 -8.12 -16.70 4.70
CA ILE A 102 -8.47 -17.76 5.63
C ILE A 102 -9.69 -17.30 6.42
N GLY A 103 -10.82 -17.95 6.20
CA GLY A 103 -12.10 -17.63 6.81
C GLY A 103 -12.55 -18.68 7.81
N TYR A 104 -13.11 -18.27 8.95
CA TYR A 104 -13.79 -19.16 9.87
C TYR A 104 -15.25 -18.75 10.01
N THR A 105 -16.12 -19.73 9.82
CA THR A 105 -17.57 -19.57 9.96
C THR A 105 -18.08 -20.40 11.14
N GLU A 106 -18.71 -19.74 12.11
CA GLU A 106 -19.47 -20.38 13.19
C GLU A 106 -20.96 -20.14 12.99
N ALA A 107 -21.76 -21.13 13.28
CA ALA A 107 -23.21 -21.00 13.21
C ALA A 107 -23.72 -20.10 14.36
N ASN A 108 -24.48 -19.10 14.16
CA ASN A 108 -25.17 -18.31 15.14
C ASN A 108 -24.28 -17.38 16.01
N ARG A 109 -24.68 -16.14 16.10
CA ARG A 109 -24.16 -15.15 17.04
C ARG A 109 -24.87 -15.23 18.39
N GLY A 110 -24.33 -14.51 19.36
CA GLY A 110 -24.99 -14.34 20.66
C GLY A 110 -26.42 -13.78 20.53
N GLU A 111 -27.28 -14.15 21.46
CA GLU A 111 -28.65 -13.66 21.48
C GLU A 111 -28.72 -12.20 21.94
N SER A 112 -29.77 -11.50 21.49
CA SER A 112 -30.13 -10.15 21.95
C SER A 112 -29.07 -9.08 21.63
N ILE A 113 -28.34 -9.20 20.53
CA ILE A 113 -27.49 -8.13 20.00
C ILE A 113 -28.39 -7.06 19.38
N ILE A 114 -28.39 -5.84 19.94
CA ILE A 114 -29.40 -4.82 19.62
C ILE A 114 -29.06 -3.99 18.38
N ASN A 115 -27.82 -3.97 17.94
CA ASN A 115 -27.40 -3.23 16.76
C ASN A 115 -27.38 -4.05 15.45
N MET A 116 -27.99 -5.23 15.48
CA MET A 116 -28.26 -6.02 14.27
C MET A 116 -29.60 -6.76 14.39
N ALA A 117 -30.21 -7.11 13.29
CA ALA A 117 -31.46 -7.86 13.27
C ALA A 117 -31.19 -9.36 13.24
N GLY A 118 -31.88 -10.14 14.09
CA GLY A 118 -31.85 -11.59 14.05
C GLY A 118 -30.47 -12.21 14.35
N SER A 119 -29.76 -11.70 15.35
CA SER A 119 -28.41 -12.12 15.69
C SER A 119 -28.24 -13.65 15.83
N VAL A 120 -29.20 -14.34 16.43
CA VAL A 120 -29.18 -15.81 16.62
C VAL A 120 -29.23 -16.58 15.31
N SER A 121 -29.80 -16.00 14.25
CA SER A 121 -29.86 -16.61 12.91
C SER A 121 -28.77 -16.10 11.95
N THR A 122 -27.86 -15.29 12.46
CA THR A 122 -26.75 -14.70 11.68
C THR A 122 -25.45 -15.40 12.04
N SER A 123 -24.76 -15.95 11.05
CA SER A 123 -23.47 -16.60 11.26
C SER A 123 -22.42 -15.62 11.80
N PHE A 124 -21.54 -16.15 12.61
CA PHE A 124 -20.32 -15.44 13.05
C PHE A 124 -19.21 -15.76 12.05
N TYR A 125 -18.69 -14.76 11.38
CA TYR A 125 -17.63 -14.93 10.41
C TYR A 125 -16.48 -13.97 10.67
N VAL A 126 -15.28 -14.52 10.71
CA VAL A 126 -14.02 -13.76 10.78
C VAL A 126 -13.07 -14.29 9.72
N GLU A 127 -12.23 -13.42 9.21
CA GLU A 127 -11.22 -13.78 8.21
C GLU A 127 -9.90 -13.08 8.46
N MET A 128 -8.87 -13.60 7.87
CA MET A 128 -7.57 -12.99 7.74
C MET A 128 -7.03 -13.19 6.32
N GLU A 129 -6.16 -12.32 5.90
CA GLU A 129 -5.43 -12.41 4.64
C GLU A 129 -3.95 -12.60 4.93
N ILE A 130 -3.33 -13.53 4.26
CA ILE A 130 -1.88 -13.69 4.23
C ILE A 130 -1.38 -13.61 2.80
N VAL A 131 -0.24 -12.94 2.61
CA VAL A 131 0.48 -12.92 1.34
C VAL A 131 1.73 -13.76 1.51
N ILE A 132 1.83 -14.84 0.74
CA ILE A 132 2.98 -15.74 0.75
C ILE A 132 3.91 -15.35 -0.39
N GLU A 133 5.07 -14.81 -0.06
CA GLU A 133 6.14 -14.51 -1.01
C GLU A 133 7.35 -15.41 -0.73
N PRO A 134 8.11 -15.84 -1.76
CA PRO A 134 9.20 -16.83 -1.59
C PRO A 134 10.34 -16.37 -0.67
N GLU A 135 10.63 -15.07 -0.67
CA GLU A 135 11.77 -14.49 0.07
C GLU A 135 11.35 -13.72 1.32
N VAL A 136 10.05 -13.67 1.61
CA VAL A 136 9.50 -12.90 2.72
C VAL A 136 8.92 -13.84 3.76
N CYS A 137 9.52 -13.84 4.96
CA CYS A 137 8.95 -14.53 6.11
C CYS A 137 7.93 -13.60 6.76
N ASN A 138 6.68 -14.03 6.85
CA ASN A 138 5.61 -13.25 7.44
C ASN A 138 4.66 -14.12 8.26
N SER A 139 4.32 -13.64 9.45
CA SER A 139 3.29 -14.17 10.32
C SER A 139 2.27 -13.06 10.56
N SER A 140 1.00 -13.39 10.70
CA SER A 140 -0.02 -12.37 10.91
C SER A 140 0.13 -11.61 12.22
N PRO A 141 -0.42 -10.40 12.33
CA PRO A 141 -0.60 -9.72 13.60
C PRO A 141 -1.36 -10.57 14.62
N ARG A 142 -1.00 -10.45 15.90
CA ARG A 142 -1.68 -11.13 17.02
C ARG A 142 -2.17 -10.16 18.07
N PHE A 143 -3.20 -10.57 18.83
CA PHE A 143 -3.84 -9.75 19.84
C PHE A 143 -3.37 -10.16 21.24
N LEU A 144 -2.98 -9.19 22.05
CA LEU A 144 -2.58 -9.42 23.44
C LEU A 144 -3.70 -9.11 24.44
N VAL A 145 -4.57 -8.12 24.13
CA VAL A 145 -5.65 -7.70 25.04
C VAL A 145 -6.93 -8.49 24.71
N PRO A 146 -7.48 -9.22 25.68
CA PRO A 146 -8.73 -9.96 25.50
C PRO A 146 -9.94 -9.04 25.27
N PRO A 147 -10.89 -9.39 24.39
CA PRO A 147 -12.05 -8.54 24.05
C PRO A 147 -13.22 -8.77 25.04
N ILE A 148 -12.99 -8.54 26.31
CA ILE A 148 -13.95 -8.85 27.39
C ILE A 148 -14.42 -7.63 28.18
N ASP A 149 -13.94 -6.44 27.86
CA ASP A 149 -14.29 -5.22 28.56
C ASP A 149 -15.79 -4.92 28.44
N ARG A 150 -16.34 -4.33 29.52
CA ARG A 150 -17.76 -3.98 29.61
C ARG A 150 -17.88 -2.46 29.60
N ALA A 151 -18.98 -1.97 29.06
CA ALA A 151 -19.26 -0.56 28.96
C ALA A 151 -20.34 -0.09 29.94
N CYS A 152 -20.25 1.15 30.33
CA CYS A 152 -21.25 1.83 31.17
C CYS A 152 -22.05 2.81 30.32
N SER A 153 -23.37 2.78 30.40
CA SER A 153 -24.22 3.77 29.72
C SER A 153 -23.92 5.18 30.27
N GLY A 154 -23.66 6.12 29.37
CA GLY A 154 -23.34 7.51 29.71
C GLY A 154 -21.88 7.78 30.13
N LYS A 155 -21.00 6.78 30.05
CA LYS A 155 -19.55 6.91 30.27
C LYS A 155 -18.76 6.47 29.07
N ALA A 156 -17.68 7.14 28.73
CA ALA A 156 -16.86 6.73 27.60
C ALA A 156 -16.27 5.34 27.84
N PHE A 157 -16.40 4.49 26.83
CA PHE A 157 -15.84 3.15 26.79
C PHE A 157 -14.53 3.18 26.01
N TYR A 158 -13.53 2.51 26.54
CA TYR A 158 -12.24 2.32 25.90
C TYR A 158 -11.92 0.83 25.79
N HIS A 159 -11.38 0.42 24.66
CA HIS A 159 -10.81 -0.90 24.49
C HIS A 159 -9.59 -0.80 23.58
N HIS A 160 -8.46 -1.29 24.05
CA HIS A 160 -7.23 -1.35 23.24
C HIS A 160 -7.03 -2.77 22.74
N LEU A 161 -6.78 -2.93 21.45
CA LEU A 161 -6.62 -4.27 20.86
C LEU A 161 -5.33 -4.95 21.32
N GLY A 162 -4.29 -4.17 21.68
CA GLY A 162 -2.98 -4.69 22.06
C GLY A 162 -2.35 -5.52 20.95
N THR A 163 -2.55 -5.13 19.70
CA THR A 163 -2.01 -5.86 18.56
C THR A 163 -0.53 -5.63 18.41
N ILE A 164 0.18 -6.71 18.14
CA ILE A 164 1.60 -6.69 17.79
C ILE A 164 1.80 -7.49 16.51
N ASP A 165 2.81 -7.11 15.78
CA ASP A 165 3.28 -7.84 14.63
C ASP A 165 4.57 -8.59 14.99
N PRO A 166 4.63 -9.94 14.84
CA PRO A 166 5.81 -10.72 15.21
C PRO A 166 7.04 -10.42 14.36
N ASP A 167 6.84 -9.96 13.14
CA ASP A 167 7.89 -9.70 12.16
C ASP A 167 8.27 -8.21 12.11
N GLY A 168 7.56 -7.37 12.89
CA GLY A 168 7.84 -5.94 13.06
C GLY A 168 7.22 -5.06 11.98
N ASP A 169 6.18 -5.51 11.30
CA ASP A 169 5.49 -4.73 10.29
C ASP A 169 4.60 -3.63 10.88
N SER A 170 4.34 -2.61 10.10
CA SER A 170 3.47 -1.51 10.52
C SER A 170 2.01 -1.91 10.49
N LEU A 171 1.25 -1.54 11.52
CA LEU A 171 -0.15 -1.84 11.64
C LEU A 171 -1.02 -0.60 11.47
N SER A 172 -2.15 -0.74 10.78
CA SER A 172 -3.20 0.26 10.73
C SER A 172 -4.56 -0.36 11.05
N TYR A 173 -5.44 0.44 11.66
CA TYR A 173 -6.67 -0.03 12.27
C TYR A 173 -7.89 0.68 11.71
N GLU A 174 -8.95 -0.09 11.44
CA GLU A 174 -10.23 0.46 11.01
C GLU A 174 -11.42 -0.29 11.63
N LEU A 175 -12.50 0.45 11.89
CA LEU A 175 -13.80 -0.13 12.22
C LEU A 175 -14.47 -0.59 10.95
N ILE A 176 -15.02 -1.80 10.97
CA ILE A 176 -15.73 -2.38 9.83
C ILE A 176 -17.11 -2.87 10.25
N THR A 177 -17.99 -3.09 9.29
CA THR A 177 -19.22 -3.84 9.52
C THR A 177 -18.89 -5.30 9.80
N PRO A 178 -19.44 -5.92 10.87
CA PRO A 178 -19.28 -7.35 11.10
C PRO A 178 -19.74 -8.18 9.90
N ARG A 179 -19.07 -9.30 9.65
CA ARG A 179 -19.38 -10.17 8.52
C ARG A 179 -20.18 -11.42 8.92
N GLN A 180 -20.97 -11.94 8.00
CA GLN A 180 -21.72 -13.19 8.15
C GLN A 180 -21.24 -14.30 7.21
N ALA A 181 -20.44 -13.96 6.21
CA ALA A 181 -19.74 -14.85 5.29
C ALA A 181 -18.62 -14.07 4.59
N GLU A 182 -17.80 -14.76 3.79
CA GLU A 182 -16.81 -14.12 2.92
C GLU A 182 -17.48 -13.05 2.04
N ALA A 183 -16.87 -11.87 2.00
CA ALA A 183 -17.34 -10.70 1.27
C ALA A 183 -18.81 -10.30 1.54
N ARG A 184 -19.40 -10.77 2.64
CA ARG A 184 -20.80 -10.51 2.97
C ARG A 184 -20.95 -9.97 4.38
N ASP A 185 -21.31 -8.70 4.45
CA ASP A 185 -21.59 -8.00 5.70
C ASP A 185 -22.89 -8.50 6.36
N VAL A 186 -22.99 -8.30 7.68
CA VAL A 186 -24.21 -8.57 8.44
C VAL A 186 -25.33 -7.64 7.96
N ASN A 187 -26.45 -8.23 7.56
CA ASN A 187 -27.61 -7.48 7.11
C ASN A 187 -28.20 -6.60 8.24
N ASN A 188 -28.59 -5.38 7.89
CA ASN A 188 -29.19 -4.43 8.83
C ASN A 188 -28.33 -4.15 10.07
N TYR A 189 -27.01 -4.23 9.93
CA TYR A 189 -26.09 -3.76 10.96
C TYR A 189 -26.19 -2.24 11.12
N ARG A 190 -26.12 -1.76 12.34
CA ARG A 190 -26.20 -0.35 12.70
C ARG A 190 -25.06 0.00 13.63
N LEU A 191 -24.38 1.10 13.33
CA LEU A 191 -23.31 1.57 14.20
C LEU A 191 -23.85 1.86 15.61
N PRO A 192 -23.15 1.44 16.67
CA PRO A 192 -23.62 1.58 18.06
C PRO A 192 -23.88 3.02 18.53
N ASN A 193 -23.25 4.00 17.87
CA ASN A 193 -23.39 5.43 18.20
C ASN A 193 -24.53 6.15 17.44
N LEU A 194 -25.42 5.44 16.77
CA LEU A 194 -26.56 6.05 16.06
C LEU A 194 -27.63 6.55 17.05
N ALA A 195 -28.31 7.62 16.67
CA ALA A 195 -29.30 8.34 17.49
C ALA A 195 -30.39 7.44 18.11
N GLU A 196 -30.80 6.39 17.39
CA GLU A 196 -31.84 5.48 17.88
C GLU A 196 -31.51 4.78 19.19
N PHE A 197 -30.24 4.44 19.44
CA PHE A 197 -29.81 3.80 20.70
C PHE A 197 -29.77 4.75 21.90
N TYR A 198 -29.86 6.05 21.64
CA TYR A 198 -29.94 7.09 22.67
C TYR A 198 -31.39 7.50 22.95
N GLN A 199 -32.19 7.62 21.88
CA GLN A 199 -33.60 7.99 22.00
C GLN A 199 -34.43 6.96 22.77
N VAL A 200 -34.17 5.68 22.61
CA VAL A 200 -34.81 4.59 23.37
C VAL A 200 -34.58 4.74 24.87
N SER A 201 -33.43 5.30 25.26
CA SER A 201 -33.07 5.59 26.67
C SER A 201 -33.53 6.97 27.12
N GLY A 202 -34.23 7.74 26.27
CA GLY A 202 -34.74 9.09 26.58
C GLY A 202 -33.64 10.16 26.59
N LEU A 203 -32.47 9.89 25.99
CA LEU A 203 -31.32 10.79 25.95
C LEU A 203 -31.40 11.72 24.73
N ASP A 204 -31.00 12.97 24.91
CA ASP A 204 -30.79 13.92 23.81
C ASP A 204 -29.49 13.58 23.06
N TYR A 205 -29.62 13.02 21.88
CA TYR A 205 -28.50 12.59 21.07
C TYR A 205 -27.39 13.65 20.92
N ASN A 206 -27.80 14.91 20.72
CA ASN A 206 -26.86 16.01 20.50
C ASN A 206 -26.08 16.43 21.75
N LYS A 207 -26.36 15.81 22.91
CA LYS A 207 -25.72 16.05 24.18
C LYS A 207 -25.41 14.75 24.93
N SER A 208 -25.23 13.65 24.16
CA SER A 208 -25.09 12.31 24.75
C SER A 208 -23.64 11.82 24.79
N ASN A 209 -22.63 12.65 24.49
CA ASN A 209 -21.26 12.35 24.85
C ASN A 209 -21.04 12.47 26.38
N GLU A 210 -19.97 11.92 26.94
CA GLU A 210 -19.71 11.93 28.37
C GLU A 210 -19.67 13.36 28.94
N ALA A 211 -19.18 14.33 28.17
CA ALA A 211 -19.11 15.74 28.56
C ALA A 211 -20.45 16.48 28.43
N ALA A 212 -21.50 15.85 27.92
CA ALA A 212 -22.81 16.43 27.62
C ALA A 212 -22.73 17.69 26.70
N SER A 213 -21.74 17.77 25.87
CA SER A 213 -21.42 18.92 24.98
C SER A 213 -21.65 18.65 23.50
N GLY A 214 -21.86 17.37 23.11
CA GLY A 214 -22.01 16.96 21.71
C GLY A 214 -22.61 15.57 21.54
N PRO A 215 -22.78 15.12 20.29
CA PRO A 215 -23.22 13.76 20.01
C PRO A 215 -22.13 12.74 20.39
N PRO A 216 -22.52 11.48 20.64
CA PRO A 216 -21.56 10.42 20.96
C PRO A 216 -20.72 10.04 19.73
N VAL A 217 -19.46 9.76 19.96
CA VAL A 217 -18.49 9.35 18.95
C VAL A 217 -18.14 7.88 19.15
N LEU A 218 -18.00 7.14 18.06
CA LEU A 218 -17.38 5.81 18.03
C LEU A 218 -16.28 5.82 16.99
N GLU A 219 -15.05 5.64 17.46
CA GLU A 219 -13.87 5.68 16.58
C GLU A 219 -12.81 4.68 17.04
N ILE A 220 -11.90 4.38 16.15
CA ILE A 220 -10.65 3.68 16.44
C ILE A 220 -9.49 4.55 16.03
N ASN A 221 -8.49 4.66 16.88
CA ASN A 221 -7.26 5.33 16.51
C ASN A 221 -6.52 4.49 15.46
N PRO A 222 -6.28 5.03 14.24
CA PRO A 222 -5.77 4.25 13.12
C PRO A 222 -4.31 3.80 13.29
N SER A 223 -3.57 4.35 14.25
CA SER A 223 -2.17 4.01 14.51
C SER A 223 -1.94 3.25 15.81
N THR A 224 -2.87 3.31 16.79
CA THR A 224 -2.71 2.61 18.07
C THR A 224 -3.68 1.46 18.27
N GLY A 225 -4.82 1.45 17.55
CA GLY A 225 -5.87 0.47 17.73
C GLY A 225 -6.71 0.68 19.00
N LEU A 226 -6.64 1.86 19.63
CA LEU A 226 -7.52 2.21 20.75
C LEU A 226 -8.92 2.54 20.21
N ILE A 227 -9.89 1.76 20.61
CA ILE A 227 -11.32 2.01 20.37
C ILE A 227 -11.84 2.95 21.45
N THR A 228 -12.49 4.01 21.01
CA THR A 228 -13.18 4.97 21.88
C THR A 228 -14.66 5.02 21.48
N TRP A 229 -15.54 4.68 22.41
CA TRP A 229 -16.97 4.93 22.25
C TRP A 229 -17.40 5.90 23.34
N ASP A 230 -17.49 7.16 22.98
CA ASP A 230 -17.80 8.23 23.94
C ASP A 230 -19.28 8.20 24.30
N ALA A 231 -19.53 7.65 25.49
CA ALA A 231 -20.81 7.48 26.14
C ALA A 231 -21.82 6.60 25.40
N PRO A 232 -21.70 5.25 25.49
CA PRO A 232 -22.75 4.33 25.05
C PRO A 232 -24.15 4.70 25.60
N GLY A 233 -25.16 4.59 24.72
CA GLY A 233 -26.53 4.97 25.07
C GLY A 233 -27.33 3.87 25.77
N ALA A 234 -28.09 3.10 25.01
CA ALA A 234 -28.94 2.04 25.54
C ALA A 234 -28.14 0.87 26.11
N ALA A 235 -28.55 0.38 27.28
CA ALA A 235 -28.02 -0.87 27.83
C ALA A 235 -28.40 -2.06 26.91
N GLY A 236 -27.46 -2.98 26.72
CA GLY A 236 -27.62 -4.15 25.86
C GLY A 236 -26.30 -4.66 25.32
N LYS A 237 -26.39 -5.63 24.44
CA LYS A 237 -25.24 -6.20 23.75
C LYS A 237 -25.10 -5.58 22.37
N TYR A 238 -23.90 -5.24 22.01
CA TYR A 238 -23.55 -4.67 20.72
C TYR A 238 -22.45 -5.50 20.05
N SER A 239 -22.52 -5.72 18.76
CA SER A 239 -21.42 -6.28 17.97
C SER A 239 -20.63 -5.16 17.35
N LEU A 240 -19.30 -5.30 17.37
CA LEU A 240 -18.33 -4.39 16.76
C LEU A 240 -17.24 -5.22 16.10
N ALA A 241 -16.84 -4.86 14.89
CA ALA A 241 -15.73 -5.52 14.20
C ALA A 241 -14.64 -4.53 13.80
N VAL A 242 -13.41 -5.02 13.86
CA VAL A 242 -12.22 -4.26 13.50
C VAL A 242 -11.39 -5.05 12.48
N LYS A 243 -10.73 -4.33 11.60
CA LYS A 243 -9.74 -4.87 10.68
C LYS A 243 -8.40 -4.22 10.96
N ILE A 244 -7.37 -5.04 11.07
CA ILE A 244 -5.98 -4.62 11.28
C ILE A 244 -5.22 -4.99 10.04
N ARG A 245 -4.73 -4.00 9.30
CA ARG A 245 -3.92 -4.19 8.10
C ARG A 245 -2.46 -4.14 8.45
N GLU A 246 -1.70 -5.00 7.82
CA GLU A 246 -0.27 -5.15 7.95
C GLU A 246 0.44 -4.57 6.75
N TRP A 247 1.46 -3.73 6.98
CA TRP A 247 2.16 -2.97 5.97
C TRP A 247 3.66 -3.14 6.10
N ARG A 248 4.30 -3.49 5.00
CA ARG A 248 5.76 -3.56 4.90
C ARG A 248 6.30 -2.54 3.91
N PHE A 249 7.32 -1.81 4.33
CA PHE A 249 8.01 -0.88 3.45
C PHE A 249 9.00 -1.63 2.56
N ARG A 250 8.86 -1.49 1.25
CA ARG A 250 9.81 -2.03 0.27
C ARG A 250 10.83 -0.94 -0.08
N THR A 251 12.08 -1.22 0.16
CA THR A 251 13.19 -0.29 -0.15
C THR A 251 13.47 -0.18 -1.64
N SER A 252 13.14 -1.21 -2.42
CA SER A 252 13.39 -1.26 -3.87
C SER A 252 12.63 -0.21 -4.67
N ASP A 253 11.41 0.12 -4.25
CA ASP A 253 10.53 1.09 -4.91
C ASP A 253 10.08 2.22 -3.98
N SER A 254 10.56 2.21 -2.73
CA SER A 254 10.19 3.16 -1.68
C SER A 254 8.69 3.25 -1.41
N THR A 255 7.96 2.15 -1.50
CA THR A 255 6.51 2.07 -1.29
C THR A 255 6.15 1.25 -0.05
N TRP A 256 4.98 1.58 0.53
CA TRP A 256 4.32 0.76 1.54
C TRP A 256 3.36 -0.22 0.86
N ASN A 257 3.55 -1.52 1.11
CA ASN A 257 2.72 -2.56 0.55
C ASN A 257 1.94 -3.27 1.65
N GLN A 258 0.63 -3.46 1.45
CA GLN A 258 -0.16 -4.30 2.33
C GLN A 258 0.24 -5.77 2.08
N ILE A 259 0.61 -6.47 3.15
CA ILE A 259 1.04 -7.87 3.10
C ILE A 259 0.08 -8.82 3.82
N GLY A 260 -0.96 -8.29 4.43
CA GLY A 260 -1.99 -9.07 5.08
C GLY A 260 -2.96 -8.22 5.88
N TYR A 261 -3.93 -8.87 6.48
CA TYR A 261 -4.78 -8.31 7.52
C TYR A 261 -5.37 -9.39 8.40
N VAL A 262 -5.76 -9.01 9.61
CA VAL A 262 -6.57 -9.84 10.51
C VAL A 262 -7.84 -9.09 10.91
N MET A 263 -8.90 -9.83 11.21
CA MET A 263 -10.15 -9.29 11.72
C MET A 263 -10.45 -9.83 13.11
N ARG A 264 -11.02 -8.97 13.95
CA ARG A 264 -11.64 -9.36 15.22
C ARG A 264 -13.07 -8.86 15.25
N ASP A 265 -14.01 -9.75 15.54
CA ASP A 265 -15.42 -9.42 15.80
C ASP A 265 -15.70 -9.67 17.28
N MET A 266 -16.31 -8.72 17.98
CA MET A 266 -16.49 -8.77 19.43
C MET A 266 -17.84 -8.23 19.88
N GLU A 267 -18.35 -8.80 20.98
CA GLU A 267 -19.55 -8.36 21.68
C GLU A 267 -19.18 -7.39 22.83
N ILE A 268 -19.71 -6.20 22.80
CA ILE A 268 -19.60 -5.22 23.89
C ILE A 268 -20.91 -5.22 24.70
N VAL A 269 -20.81 -5.43 26.00
CA VAL A 269 -21.96 -5.41 26.89
C VAL A 269 -22.03 -4.04 27.57
N VAL A 270 -23.10 -3.29 27.33
CA VAL A 270 -23.38 -1.99 27.94
C VAL A 270 -24.36 -2.17 29.08
N GLU A 271 -24.02 -1.68 30.25
CA GLU A 271 -24.86 -1.75 31.46
C GLU A 271 -25.06 -0.39 32.10
N PRO A 272 -26.18 -0.18 32.81
CA PRO A 272 -26.32 1.02 33.60
C PRO A 272 -25.32 1.01 34.77
N CYS A 273 -24.66 2.10 35.04
CA CYS A 273 -23.80 2.28 36.18
C CYS A 273 -23.70 3.75 36.61
N SER A 274 -23.18 3.96 37.82
CA SER A 274 -22.85 5.28 38.36
C SER A 274 -21.37 5.39 38.72
N ASN A 275 -20.56 4.45 38.26
CA ASN A 275 -19.14 4.33 38.56
C ASN A 275 -18.32 5.40 37.82
N ALA A 276 -17.26 5.91 38.47
CA ALA A 276 -16.25 6.72 37.83
C ALA A 276 -15.13 5.81 37.24
N ARG A 277 -14.45 6.28 36.22
CA ARG A 277 -13.35 5.53 35.59
C ARG A 277 -12.06 5.72 36.38
N PRO A 278 -11.28 4.66 36.61
CA PRO A 278 -9.95 4.80 37.19
C PRO A 278 -9.01 5.58 36.27
N SER A 279 -7.96 6.17 36.84
CA SER A 279 -6.96 6.95 36.10
C SER A 279 -5.57 6.35 36.28
N LEU A 280 -4.80 6.35 35.18
CA LEU A 280 -3.39 5.96 35.12
C LEU A 280 -2.52 7.17 34.82
N SER A 281 -1.38 7.30 35.50
CA SER A 281 -0.39 8.35 35.21
C SER A 281 0.10 8.29 33.76
N GLU A 282 0.57 9.42 33.27
CA GLU A 282 1.14 9.52 31.92
C GLU A 282 2.64 9.23 31.96
N VAL A 283 3.11 8.50 30.98
CA VAL A 283 4.52 8.27 30.67
C VAL A 283 4.70 8.61 29.20
N GLU A 284 5.68 9.44 28.90
CA GLU A 284 6.01 9.78 27.52
C GLU A 284 6.66 8.59 26.79
N ASP A 285 6.63 8.61 25.47
CA ASP A 285 7.34 7.64 24.65
C ASP A 285 8.84 7.70 24.93
N ILE A 286 9.49 6.56 24.98
CA ILE A 286 10.88 6.40 25.42
C ILE A 286 11.76 6.08 24.22
N CYS A 287 12.87 6.78 24.09
CA CYS A 287 13.88 6.51 23.10
C CYS A 287 15.24 6.27 23.78
N VAL A 288 15.82 5.10 23.54
CA VAL A 288 17.07 4.71 24.21
C VAL A 288 18.05 4.05 23.23
N MET A 289 19.31 4.13 23.59
CA MET A 289 20.34 3.34 22.92
C MET A 289 20.31 1.91 23.41
N SER A 290 20.66 0.98 22.52
CA SER A 290 20.86 -0.43 22.90
C SER A 290 21.84 -0.55 24.07
N GLY A 291 21.56 -1.47 25.00
CA GLY A 291 22.32 -1.61 26.24
C GLY A 291 21.82 -0.75 27.41
N THR A 292 20.82 0.14 27.21
CA THR A 292 20.25 0.97 28.25
C THR A 292 19.17 0.22 29.02
N LEU A 293 19.12 0.42 30.36
CA LEU A 293 18.03 -0.04 31.20
C LEU A 293 16.87 0.95 31.11
N VAL A 294 15.72 0.49 30.60
CA VAL A 294 14.45 1.20 30.69
C VAL A 294 13.78 0.84 32.03
N ASP A 295 13.49 1.83 32.86
CA ASP A 295 12.93 1.65 34.20
C ASP A 295 11.99 2.82 34.48
N PHE A 296 10.68 2.52 34.66
CA PHE A 296 9.68 3.53 35.04
C PHE A 296 8.53 2.89 35.82
N THR A 297 7.77 3.72 36.53
CA THR A 297 6.62 3.30 37.29
C THR A 297 5.38 4.08 36.87
N LEU A 298 4.26 3.38 36.64
CA LEU A 298 2.95 4.00 36.49
C LEU A 298 2.18 3.88 37.79
N GLU A 299 1.52 4.96 38.17
CA GLU A 299 0.61 5.01 39.28
C GLU A 299 -0.83 5.16 38.82
N GLY A 300 -1.75 4.45 39.47
CA GLY A 300 -3.16 4.51 39.16
C GLY A 300 -4.03 4.62 40.39
N TYR A 301 -5.17 5.28 40.26
CA TYR A 301 -6.14 5.43 41.32
C TYR A 301 -7.55 5.42 40.74
N ASP A 302 -8.51 5.14 41.63
CA ASP A 302 -9.93 5.22 41.31
C ASP A 302 -10.59 6.37 42.07
N PHE A 303 -11.40 7.16 41.38
CA PHE A 303 -12.06 8.34 41.94
C PHE A 303 -13.12 7.97 43.00
N ASP A 304 -13.70 6.79 42.90
CA ASP A 304 -14.68 6.24 43.86
C ASP A 304 -14.02 5.43 44.96
N ASN A 305 -12.66 5.39 44.97
CA ASN A 305 -11.83 4.60 45.89
C ASN A 305 -12.07 3.09 45.81
N HIS A 306 -12.45 2.57 44.66
CA HIS A 306 -12.54 1.13 44.47
C HIS A 306 -11.13 0.52 44.32
N PRO A 307 -10.94 -0.73 44.69
CA PRO A 307 -9.71 -1.44 44.36
C PRO A 307 -9.51 -1.46 42.85
N VAL A 308 -8.28 -1.31 42.40
CA VAL A 308 -7.92 -1.37 40.99
C VAL A 308 -7.03 -2.55 40.69
N VAL A 309 -7.08 -3.00 39.46
CA VAL A 309 -6.15 -3.97 38.84
C VAL A 309 -5.40 -3.28 37.77
N ILE A 310 -4.06 -3.34 37.81
CA ILE A 310 -3.21 -2.85 36.70
C ILE A 310 -2.59 -4.07 36.04
N GLU A 311 -2.67 -4.11 34.70
CA GLU A 311 -2.12 -5.16 33.84
C GLU A 311 -1.27 -4.51 32.77
N ALA A 312 -0.22 -5.22 32.32
CA ALA A 312 0.62 -4.79 31.23
C ALA A 312 0.63 -5.86 30.13
N TYR A 313 0.53 -5.44 28.88
CA TYR A 313 0.51 -6.28 27.70
C TYR A 313 1.59 -5.81 26.74
N SER A 314 2.52 -6.68 26.39
CA SER A 314 3.59 -6.40 25.43
C SER A 314 4.22 -7.69 24.94
N GLU A 315 4.73 -7.70 23.75
CA GLU A 315 5.63 -8.73 23.24
C GLU A 315 6.94 -8.83 24.04
N LEU A 316 7.35 -7.75 24.68
CA LEU A 316 8.60 -7.64 25.43
C LEU A 316 8.71 -8.67 26.58
N PHE A 317 7.59 -9.17 27.09
CA PHE A 317 7.58 -10.17 28.15
C PHE A 317 7.91 -11.59 27.67
N ASP A 318 7.75 -11.84 26.35
CA ASP A 318 7.97 -13.12 25.70
C ASP A 318 9.29 -13.19 24.91
N LEU A 319 10.12 -12.14 24.96
CA LEU A 319 11.41 -12.12 24.27
C LEU A 319 12.33 -13.24 24.77
N THR A 320 13.03 -13.89 23.86
CA THR A 320 13.99 -14.96 24.18
C THR A 320 15.24 -14.43 24.87
N HIS A 321 15.65 -13.19 24.51
CA HIS A 321 16.80 -12.52 25.11
C HIS A 321 16.33 -11.29 25.87
N SER A 322 16.77 -11.19 27.12
CA SER A 322 16.47 -10.08 28.02
C SER A 322 15.00 -9.64 28.01
N PRO A 323 14.04 -10.51 28.38
CA PRO A 323 12.64 -10.15 28.45
C PRO A 323 12.41 -9.03 29.47
N ALA A 324 11.44 -8.16 29.18
CA ALA A 324 10.99 -7.16 30.14
C ALA A 324 10.26 -7.79 31.31
N THR A 325 10.20 -7.08 32.41
CA THR A 325 9.51 -7.51 33.64
C THR A 325 8.65 -6.38 34.19
N VAL A 326 7.59 -6.75 34.89
CA VAL A 326 6.81 -5.83 35.68
C VAL A 326 6.78 -6.26 37.13
N ASP A 327 6.78 -5.30 38.04
CA ASP A 327 6.65 -5.52 39.49
C ASP A 327 5.54 -4.63 40.01
N PRO A 328 4.50 -5.19 40.63
CA PRO A 328 4.29 -6.64 40.85
C PRO A 328 3.98 -7.45 39.58
N ALA A 329 4.41 -8.71 39.57
CA ALA A 329 4.17 -9.59 38.42
C ALA A 329 2.71 -10.07 38.36
N GLY A 330 2.06 -9.96 37.21
CA GLY A 330 0.68 -10.37 36.91
C GLY A 330 -0.37 -9.35 37.35
N PRO A 331 -1.66 -9.65 37.09
CA PRO A 331 -2.76 -8.77 37.50
C PRO A 331 -2.92 -8.75 39.02
N ILE A 332 -2.57 -7.64 39.64
CA ILE A 332 -2.64 -7.48 41.12
C ILE A 332 -3.72 -6.50 41.49
N VAL A 333 -4.58 -6.91 42.38
CA VAL A 333 -5.59 -6.05 43.01
C VAL A 333 -4.93 -5.23 44.10
N GLN A 334 -4.89 -3.91 43.90
CA GLN A 334 -4.39 -2.97 44.90
C GLN A 334 -5.52 -2.05 45.38
N SER A 335 -5.48 -1.68 46.66
CA SER A 335 -6.43 -0.73 47.24
C SER A 335 -5.96 0.69 46.96
N THR A 336 -6.89 1.56 46.57
CA THR A 336 -6.65 3.00 46.41
C THR A 336 -7.23 3.78 47.64
N LEU A 337 -7.53 3.08 48.72
CA LEU A 337 -7.99 3.71 49.97
C LEU A 337 -6.80 4.21 50.79
N PRO A 338 -6.93 5.35 51.51
CA PRO A 338 -5.92 5.81 52.43
C PRO A 338 -5.51 4.72 53.46
N PRO A 339 -4.23 4.56 53.81
CA PRO A 339 -3.08 5.43 53.44
C PRO A 339 -2.44 5.20 52.08
N ASN A 340 -2.92 4.23 51.29
CA ASN A 340 -2.40 3.94 49.96
C ASN A 340 -3.35 4.51 48.90
N ASP A 341 -3.17 5.78 48.58
CA ASP A 341 -4.05 6.48 47.61
C ASP A 341 -3.86 6.05 46.16
N THR A 342 -2.76 5.38 45.84
CA THR A 342 -2.43 4.93 44.49
C THR A 342 -1.99 3.47 44.50
N ALA A 343 -2.28 2.79 43.35
CA ALA A 343 -1.70 1.51 43.00
C ALA A 343 -0.53 1.74 42.01
N GLY A 344 0.55 1.00 42.16
CA GLY A 344 1.72 1.15 41.27
C GLY A 344 2.11 -0.12 40.54
N ILE A 345 2.62 0.05 39.32
CA ILE A 345 3.28 -1.00 38.55
C ILE A 345 4.58 -0.45 37.99
N SER A 346 5.70 -1.12 38.27
CA SER A 346 7.03 -0.75 37.76
C SER A 346 7.39 -1.64 36.57
N PHE A 347 7.82 -1.03 35.50
CA PHE A 347 8.28 -1.70 34.30
C PHE A 347 9.80 -1.61 34.21
N ARG A 348 10.46 -2.74 33.91
CA ARG A 348 11.90 -2.82 33.72
C ARG A 348 12.27 -3.65 32.51
N TRP A 349 13.17 -3.09 31.69
CA TRP A 349 13.69 -3.78 30.52
C TRP A 349 15.13 -3.40 30.22
N GLN A 350 16.03 -4.38 30.26
CA GLN A 350 17.40 -4.21 29.82
C GLN A 350 17.47 -4.41 28.30
N THR A 351 17.67 -3.34 27.56
CA THR A 351 17.79 -3.41 26.11
C THR A 351 19.12 -4.01 25.66
N SER A 352 19.18 -4.52 24.44
CA SER A 352 20.39 -5.06 23.80
C SER A 352 20.38 -4.75 22.29
N CYS A 353 21.46 -5.09 21.60
CA CYS A 353 21.57 -4.90 20.15
C CYS A 353 20.53 -5.70 19.34
N GLU A 354 20.08 -6.83 19.85
CA GLU A 354 19.05 -7.64 19.22
C GLU A 354 17.66 -6.97 19.21
N HIS A 355 17.49 -5.96 20.07
CA HIS A 355 16.25 -5.21 20.16
C HIS A 355 16.20 -3.99 19.24
N VAL A 356 17.25 -3.74 18.47
CA VAL A 356 17.29 -2.63 17.50
C VAL A 356 16.43 -3.00 16.31
N ARG A 357 15.38 -2.21 16.06
CA ARG A 357 14.46 -2.38 14.91
C ARG A 357 13.87 -1.03 14.49
N GLN A 358 13.32 -0.97 13.27
CA GLN A 358 12.77 0.28 12.74
C GLN A 358 11.52 0.75 13.50
N HIS A 359 10.72 -0.17 14.02
CA HIS A 359 9.47 0.13 14.72
C HIS A 359 9.64 0.06 16.23
N SER A 360 8.97 0.99 16.92
CA SER A 360 8.95 1.01 18.37
C SER A 360 8.24 -0.22 18.94
N TYR A 361 8.71 -0.73 20.05
CA TYR A 361 7.99 -1.67 20.89
C TYR A 361 6.84 -0.95 21.58
N GLN A 362 5.75 -1.66 21.86
CA GLN A 362 4.62 -1.11 22.57
C GLN A 362 4.37 -1.87 23.86
N VAL A 363 4.14 -1.12 24.93
CA VAL A 363 3.64 -1.65 26.19
C VAL A 363 2.30 -0.99 26.48
N VAL A 364 1.25 -1.79 26.51
CA VAL A 364 -0.11 -1.35 26.78
C VAL A 364 -0.41 -1.64 28.23
N PHE A 365 -0.59 -0.61 29.03
CA PHE A 365 -1.03 -0.72 30.41
C PHE A 365 -2.53 -0.51 30.48
N LYS A 366 -3.21 -1.40 31.20
CA LYS A 366 -4.65 -1.37 31.45
C LYS A 366 -4.87 -1.23 32.95
N ILE A 367 -5.58 -0.21 33.38
CA ILE A 367 -6.13 -0.14 34.74
C ILE A 367 -7.63 -0.42 34.67
N GLN A 368 -8.09 -1.24 35.61
CA GLN A 368 -9.49 -1.60 35.78
C GLN A 368 -9.88 -1.48 37.22
N ASP A 369 -11.00 -0.83 37.52
CA ASP A 369 -11.57 -0.80 38.88
C ASP A 369 -12.36 -2.07 39.18
N ARG A 370 -12.67 -2.26 40.47
CA ARG A 370 -13.54 -3.34 40.99
C ARG A 370 -14.67 -2.74 41.83
N PRO A 371 -15.70 -2.18 41.18
CA PRO A 371 -16.84 -1.64 41.88
C PRO A 371 -17.64 -2.76 42.55
N PRO A 372 -18.29 -2.50 43.71
CA PRO A 372 -19.12 -3.47 44.42
C PRO A 372 -20.38 -3.85 43.60
N SER A 373 -20.78 -3.03 42.62
CA SER A 373 -21.92 -3.29 41.75
C SER A 373 -21.71 -2.57 40.40
N GLY A 374 -22.26 -3.13 39.33
CA GLY A 374 -22.13 -2.60 37.97
C GLY A 374 -20.87 -3.10 37.25
N PRO A 375 -20.67 -2.68 36.01
CA PRO A 375 -19.51 -3.08 35.21
C PRO A 375 -18.23 -2.39 35.72
N PRO A 376 -17.11 -3.08 35.79
CA PRO A 376 -15.81 -2.44 35.94
C PRO A 376 -15.50 -1.54 34.75
N LEU A 377 -14.87 -0.41 35.00
CA LEU A 377 -14.42 0.52 33.95
C LEU A 377 -12.92 0.42 33.78
N VAL A 378 -12.46 0.76 32.59
CA VAL A 378 -11.06 0.63 32.22
C VAL A 378 -10.50 1.93 31.63
N GLN A 379 -9.21 2.13 31.83
CA GLN A 379 -8.40 3.09 31.09
C GLN A 379 -7.14 2.40 30.57
N PHE A 380 -6.68 2.82 29.39
CA PHE A 380 -5.45 2.32 28.76
C PHE A 380 -4.41 3.44 28.63
N ARG A 381 -3.14 3.07 28.78
CA ARG A 381 -1.99 3.88 28.43
C ARG A 381 -1.03 3.03 27.59
N THR A 382 -0.57 3.59 26.50
CA THR A 382 0.43 2.94 25.65
C THR A 382 1.73 3.73 25.76
N VAL A 383 2.81 3.05 26.07
CA VAL A 383 4.17 3.58 26.05
C VAL A 383 4.89 2.93 24.90
N ARG A 384 5.43 3.74 23.98
CA ARG A 384 6.28 3.27 22.90
C ARG A 384 7.73 3.36 23.30
N ILE A 385 8.49 2.30 23.05
CA ILE A 385 9.91 2.23 23.37
C ILE A 385 10.67 1.99 22.07
N THR A 386 11.48 2.96 21.67
CA THR A 386 12.35 2.85 20.49
C THR A 386 13.76 2.56 20.95
N VAL A 387 14.34 1.49 20.42
CA VAL A 387 15.73 1.11 20.71
C VAL A 387 16.59 1.39 19.50
N LEU A 388 17.54 2.27 19.64
CA LEU A 388 18.46 2.70 18.59
C LEU A 388 19.84 2.05 18.78
N ALA A 389 20.55 1.81 17.67
CA ALA A 389 21.97 1.48 17.73
C ALA A 389 22.83 2.73 17.79
N ALA A 390 23.96 2.62 18.48
CA ALA A 390 24.97 3.67 18.51
C ALA A 390 25.49 4.00 17.11
N PRO A 391 25.91 5.24 16.85
CA PRO A 391 26.55 5.58 15.59
C PRO A 391 27.93 4.91 15.48
N PRO A 392 28.40 4.55 14.27
CA PRO A 392 29.78 4.16 14.06
C PRO A 392 30.75 5.28 14.44
N GLU A 393 31.90 4.93 15.05
CA GLU A 393 32.94 5.88 15.43
C GLU A 393 34.10 5.84 14.45
N TYR A 394 34.48 7.01 13.91
CA TYR A 394 35.67 7.11 13.07
C TYR A 394 36.94 6.75 13.86
N GLU A 395 37.84 6.02 13.20
CA GLU A 395 39.22 5.89 13.61
C GLU A 395 40.12 6.93 12.92
N SER A 396 39.97 7.04 11.58
CA SER A 396 40.66 8.07 10.81
C SER A 396 39.86 8.49 9.57
N VAL A 397 40.03 9.73 9.14
CA VAL A 397 39.62 10.21 7.80
C VAL A 397 40.80 11.03 7.25
N SER A 398 41.40 10.58 6.16
CA SER A 398 42.59 11.17 5.60
C SER A 398 42.58 11.18 4.08
N VAL A 399 43.35 12.08 3.49
CA VAL A 399 43.61 12.14 2.04
C VAL A 399 44.95 11.49 1.73
N ASN A 400 44.93 10.57 0.77
CA ASN A 400 46.18 10.06 0.21
C ASN A 400 46.84 11.16 -0.65
N PRO A 401 48.02 11.62 -0.32
CA PRO A 401 48.64 12.76 -1.02
C PRO A 401 49.02 12.44 -2.48
N VAL A 402 49.13 11.16 -2.85
CA VAL A 402 49.58 10.74 -4.20
C VAL A 402 48.36 10.42 -5.07
N SER A 403 47.44 9.53 -4.64
CA SER A 403 46.25 9.15 -5.41
C SER A 403 45.13 10.18 -5.32
N LYS A 404 45.18 11.10 -4.35
CA LYS A 404 44.15 12.11 -4.05
C LYS A 404 42.81 11.55 -3.55
N GLU A 405 42.75 10.26 -3.28
CA GLU A 405 41.62 9.56 -2.71
C GLU A 405 41.43 9.85 -1.23
N VAL A 406 40.20 9.74 -0.75
CA VAL A 406 39.88 9.87 0.68
C VAL A 406 39.75 8.48 1.29
N ALA A 407 40.64 8.19 2.24
CA ALA A 407 40.56 6.97 3.06
C ALA A 407 39.79 7.26 4.34
N ILE A 408 38.79 6.42 4.61
CA ILE A 408 37.90 6.50 5.77
C ILE A 408 38.04 5.20 6.55
N GLU A 409 38.36 5.27 7.82
CA GLU A 409 38.49 4.11 8.71
C GLU A 409 37.62 4.34 9.96
N TRP A 410 37.08 3.27 10.48
CA TRP A 410 36.24 3.30 11.69
C TRP A 410 36.44 2.07 12.56
N LYS A 411 36.04 2.20 13.81
CA LYS A 411 36.19 1.15 14.83
C LYS A 411 35.15 0.06 14.66
N ASP A 412 35.41 -1.10 15.25
CA ASP A 412 34.37 -2.11 15.46
C ASP A 412 33.19 -1.52 16.21
N HIS A 413 32.00 -1.89 15.77
CA HIS A 413 30.76 -1.47 16.41
C HIS A 413 30.45 -2.36 17.62
N ASP A 414 29.92 -1.79 18.70
CA ASP A 414 29.59 -2.52 19.94
C ASP A 414 28.53 -3.62 19.72
N CYS A 415 27.71 -3.52 18.66
CA CYS A 415 26.70 -4.49 18.33
C CYS A 415 27.22 -5.56 17.35
N GLU A 416 27.25 -6.81 17.79
CA GLU A 416 27.60 -7.96 16.95
C GLU A 416 26.57 -8.24 15.82
N THR A 417 25.37 -7.64 15.91
CA THR A 417 24.29 -7.79 14.93
C THR A 417 24.49 -6.93 13.67
N VAL A 418 25.58 -6.15 13.58
CA VAL A 418 25.88 -5.35 12.38
C VAL A 418 26.16 -6.27 11.20
N THR A 419 25.48 -6.03 10.08
CA THR A 419 25.61 -6.78 8.83
C THR A 419 26.39 -6.02 7.76
N ALA A 420 26.30 -4.69 7.76
CA ALA A 420 26.99 -3.83 6.81
C ALA A 420 27.19 -2.42 7.37
N TYR A 421 28.08 -1.66 6.75
CA TYR A 421 28.24 -0.23 6.97
C TYR A 421 27.99 0.53 5.69
N GLN A 422 27.33 1.68 5.80
CA GLN A 422 27.09 2.62 4.70
C GLN A 422 27.95 3.85 4.92
N VAL A 423 28.62 4.29 3.83
CA VAL A 423 29.38 5.52 3.77
C VAL A 423 28.62 6.53 2.95
N TRP A 424 28.27 7.64 3.57
CA TRP A 424 27.50 8.71 2.96
C TRP A 424 28.37 9.96 2.81
N ARG A 425 28.32 10.62 1.67
CA ARG A 425 29.08 11.80 1.31
C ARG A 425 28.20 12.98 0.99
N ARG A 426 28.62 14.16 1.40
CA ARG A 426 28.02 15.44 1.01
C ARG A 426 29.12 16.44 0.65
N VAL A 427 28.82 17.32 -0.31
CA VAL A 427 29.67 18.50 -0.58
C VAL A 427 29.19 19.64 0.31
N ALA A 428 30.13 20.36 0.93
CA ALA A 428 29.93 21.36 1.95
C ALA A 428 29.35 20.86 3.28
N ARG A 429 29.65 21.54 4.35
CA ARG A 429 29.17 21.24 5.70
C ARG A 429 27.71 21.71 5.84
N TYR A 430 26.94 20.90 6.52
CA TYR A 430 25.59 21.25 6.93
C TYR A 430 25.41 20.98 8.43
N GLU A 431 25.15 22.05 9.19
CA GLU A 431 24.89 21.91 10.61
C GLU A 431 23.50 21.32 10.84
N TYR A 432 23.44 20.21 11.51
CA TYR A 432 22.22 19.49 11.80
C TYR A 432 22.25 18.90 13.20
N ASP A 433 21.30 19.36 14.00
CA ASP A 433 21.03 18.77 15.31
C ASP A 433 20.10 17.57 15.12
N GLU A 434 20.69 16.38 15.25
CA GLU A 434 19.96 15.13 15.08
C GLU A 434 18.94 14.96 16.21
N PRO A 435 17.64 14.74 15.92
CA PRO A 435 16.64 14.43 16.93
C PRO A 435 17.07 13.22 17.76
N GLU A 436 16.72 13.22 19.04
CA GLU A 436 17.12 12.17 19.98
C GLU A 436 16.69 10.80 19.47
N CYS A 437 15.47 10.71 18.92
CA CYS A 437 14.87 9.49 18.42
C CYS A 437 14.88 9.41 16.89
N SER A 438 16.05 9.48 16.28
CA SER A 438 16.24 9.33 14.85
C SER A 438 17.28 8.28 14.52
N ALA A 439 17.12 7.61 13.39
CA ALA A 439 18.09 6.65 12.85
C ALA A 439 18.14 6.78 11.32
N GLY A 440 19.29 6.42 10.74
CA GLY A 440 19.48 6.46 9.30
C GLY A 440 19.66 7.87 8.74
N MET A 441 19.85 7.96 7.41
CA MET A 441 20.12 9.23 6.71
C MET A 441 18.83 9.94 6.31
N PRO A 442 18.49 11.09 6.90
CA PRO A 442 17.35 11.90 6.45
C PRO A 442 17.56 12.44 5.04
N LYS A 443 16.60 12.24 4.15
CA LYS A 443 16.67 12.66 2.74
C LYS A 443 16.95 14.16 2.57
N PHE A 444 16.44 15.01 3.45
CA PHE A 444 16.63 16.47 3.37
C PHE A 444 18.09 16.89 3.64
N LEU A 445 18.90 16.05 4.27
CA LEU A 445 20.34 16.32 4.44
C LEU A 445 21.11 16.18 3.14
N ARG A 446 20.51 15.53 2.11
CA ARG A 446 21.06 15.40 0.76
C ARG A 446 22.48 14.81 0.72
N TYR A 447 22.74 13.83 1.61
CA TYR A 447 23.93 13.00 1.47
C TYR A 447 23.71 11.95 0.39
N THR A 448 24.74 11.63 -0.35
CA THR A 448 24.76 10.56 -1.35
C THR A 448 25.44 9.34 -0.77
N LEU A 449 24.85 8.18 -0.93
CA LEU A 449 25.49 6.90 -0.58
C LEU A 449 26.63 6.64 -1.57
N VAL A 450 27.87 6.60 -1.09
CA VAL A 450 29.06 6.36 -1.91
C VAL A 450 29.61 4.95 -1.74
N GLY A 451 29.25 4.26 -0.67
CA GLY A 451 29.66 2.88 -0.46
C GLY A 451 28.84 2.14 0.58
N GLU A 452 28.67 0.84 0.37
CA GLU A 452 28.17 -0.11 1.36
C GLU A 452 29.18 -1.26 1.45
N VAL A 453 29.66 -1.55 2.66
CA VAL A 453 30.66 -2.59 2.88
C VAL A 453 30.17 -3.56 3.97
N PRO A 454 30.56 -4.85 3.89
CA PRO A 454 30.14 -5.84 4.89
C PRO A 454 30.73 -5.57 6.27
N SER A 455 30.10 -6.09 7.32
CA SER A 455 30.44 -5.85 8.73
C SER A 455 31.93 -6.12 9.11
N GLY A 456 32.58 -7.05 8.42
CA GLY A 456 33.99 -7.33 8.66
C GLY A 456 34.98 -6.36 8.00
N THR A 457 34.49 -5.34 7.30
CA THR A 457 35.31 -4.31 6.66
C THR A 457 35.11 -2.99 7.39
N HIS A 458 36.21 -2.40 7.90
CA HIS A 458 36.17 -1.17 8.67
C HIS A 458 36.93 -0.02 7.97
N SER A 459 36.99 -0.08 6.64
CA SER A 459 37.57 0.95 5.80
C SER A 459 36.84 1.09 4.47
N PHE A 460 36.89 2.31 3.94
CA PHE A 460 36.37 2.65 2.61
C PHE A 460 37.28 3.69 1.97
N THR A 461 37.50 3.58 0.67
CA THR A 461 38.26 4.56 -0.10
C THR A 461 37.30 5.21 -1.10
N ASP A 462 37.19 6.53 -1.02
CA ASP A 462 36.43 7.35 -1.97
C ASP A 462 37.42 7.89 -3.01
N ASP A 463 37.34 7.39 -4.23
CA ASP A 463 38.17 7.75 -5.37
C ASP A 463 37.51 8.76 -6.31
N ASP A 464 36.22 9.02 -6.12
CA ASP A 464 35.44 10.02 -6.88
C ASP A 464 35.42 11.38 -6.16
N VAL A 465 36.57 11.91 -5.89
CA VAL A 465 36.76 13.20 -5.19
C VAL A 465 37.45 14.23 -6.07
N ALA A 466 36.88 15.43 -6.10
CA ALA A 466 37.48 16.57 -6.83
C ALA A 466 38.45 17.36 -5.95
N ILE A 467 39.52 17.79 -6.58
CA ILE A 467 40.49 18.66 -5.94
C ILE A 467 39.86 20.00 -5.56
N GLY A 468 40.03 20.43 -4.32
CA GLY A 468 39.52 21.69 -3.80
C GLY A 468 38.10 21.67 -3.27
N ALA A 469 37.36 20.57 -3.45
CA ALA A 469 36.03 20.41 -2.87
C ALA A 469 36.10 20.03 -1.39
N MET A 470 35.20 20.57 -0.57
CA MET A 470 34.99 20.11 0.80
C MET A 470 34.02 18.94 0.80
N TYR A 471 34.46 17.80 1.24
CA TYR A 471 33.64 16.62 1.42
C TYR A 471 33.38 16.36 2.88
N CYS A 472 32.13 16.12 3.23
CA CYS A 472 31.70 15.72 4.57
C CYS A 472 31.16 14.30 4.51
N TYR A 473 31.58 13.46 5.43
CA TYR A 473 31.22 12.06 5.47
C TYR A 473 30.44 11.73 6.74
N ARG A 474 29.47 10.84 6.59
CA ARG A 474 28.74 10.20 7.70
C ARG A 474 28.68 8.70 7.47
N LEU A 475 28.77 7.95 8.56
CA LEU A 475 28.65 6.50 8.57
C LEU A 475 27.34 6.08 9.21
N ILE A 476 26.79 4.97 8.74
CA ILE A 476 25.64 4.29 9.32
C ILE A 476 25.98 2.80 9.40
N ALA A 477 25.73 2.16 10.53
CA ALA A 477 25.74 0.71 10.67
C ALA A 477 24.33 0.18 10.35
N LEU A 478 24.25 -0.93 9.64
CA LEU A 478 23.03 -1.65 9.35
C LEU A 478 22.98 -2.92 10.18
N LEU A 479 21.92 -3.09 10.99
CA LEU A 479 21.77 -4.17 11.95
C LEU A 479 20.69 -5.16 11.58
N GLY A 480 20.95 -6.42 11.89
CA GLY A 480 19.99 -7.50 11.69
C GLY A 480 19.70 -7.82 10.22
N PRO A 481 18.79 -8.77 9.96
CA PRO A 481 18.39 -9.18 8.60
C PRO A 481 17.67 -8.05 7.85
N ASP A 482 16.94 -7.20 8.55
CA ASP A 482 16.16 -6.08 8.00
C ASP A 482 16.98 -4.84 7.73
N LYS A 483 18.31 -4.91 7.97
CA LYS A 483 19.24 -3.81 7.78
C LYS A 483 18.78 -2.52 8.48
N THR A 484 18.32 -2.63 9.72
CA THR A 484 17.90 -1.47 10.52
C THR A 484 19.06 -0.51 10.70
N PRO A 485 18.93 0.78 10.35
CA PRO A 485 20.04 1.71 10.44
C PRO A 485 20.31 2.17 11.88
N SER A 486 21.57 2.40 12.21
CA SER A 486 21.99 3.08 13.43
C SER A 486 21.74 4.58 13.38
N LYS A 487 22.02 5.28 14.47
CA LYS A 487 22.21 6.73 14.46
C LYS A 487 23.37 7.12 13.54
N LEU A 488 23.35 8.40 13.10
CA LEU A 488 24.41 8.95 12.26
C LEU A 488 25.71 9.11 13.04
N SER A 489 26.85 8.80 12.41
CA SER A 489 28.15 9.21 12.94
C SER A 489 28.28 10.73 12.98
N LEU A 490 29.30 11.23 13.65
CA LEU A 490 29.69 12.64 13.58
C LEU A 490 29.94 13.04 12.12
N ASP A 491 29.61 14.28 11.79
CA ASP A 491 29.93 14.87 10.47
C ASP A 491 31.40 15.22 10.39
N THR A 492 32.16 14.45 9.63
CA THR A 492 33.61 14.66 9.49
C THR A 492 33.92 15.21 8.10
N CYS A 493 34.37 16.45 8.05
CA CYS A 493 34.63 17.16 6.81
C CYS A 493 36.15 17.37 6.57
N LEU A 494 36.52 17.22 5.29
CA LEU A 494 37.86 17.51 4.84
C LEU A 494 37.85 18.10 3.43
N ILE A 495 38.95 18.77 3.09
CA ILE A 495 39.17 19.22 1.70
C ILE A 495 40.38 18.41 1.21
N PRO A 496 40.19 17.57 0.13
CA PRO A 496 41.35 16.99 -0.53
C PRO A 496 42.27 18.10 -1.00
N LYS A 497 43.36 18.31 -0.31
CA LYS A 497 44.30 19.35 -0.67
C LYS A 497 45.10 18.92 -1.88
N PRO A 498 45.02 19.66 -2.97
CA PRO A 498 46.14 19.65 -3.90
C PRO A 498 47.21 20.54 -3.30
N ALA A 499 48.39 20.03 -3.19
CA ALA A 499 49.42 20.90 -2.74
C ALA A 499 49.60 22.09 -3.69
N GLU A 500 49.41 21.91 -5.03
CA GLU A 500 49.93 22.87 -5.99
C GLU A 500 49.01 23.06 -7.25
N ALA A 501 47.96 22.26 -7.44
CA ALA A 501 47.11 22.33 -8.63
C ALA A 501 46.15 23.55 -8.67
N PRO A 502 45.99 24.20 -9.80
CA PRO A 502 44.92 25.20 -10.00
C PRO A 502 43.57 24.52 -9.99
N VAL A 503 42.52 25.26 -9.55
CA VAL A 503 41.15 24.75 -9.49
C VAL A 503 40.29 25.48 -10.55
N ILE A 504 39.75 24.74 -11.53
CA ILE A 504 38.87 25.33 -12.56
C ILE A 504 37.53 25.64 -11.91
N THR A 505 37.05 26.89 -12.10
CA THR A 505 35.79 27.39 -11.56
C THR A 505 34.70 27.55 -12.61
N ASN A 506 35.07 27.80 -13.85
CA ASN A 506 34.11 27.97 -14.95
C ASN A 506 34.62 27.34 -16.24
N VAL A 507 33.68 26.72 -16.95
CA VAL A 507 33.76 26.32 -18.35
C VAL A 507 32.41 26.62 -18.99
N SER A 508 32.23 27.88 -19.43
CA SER A 508 30.95 28.43 -19.88
C SER A 508 30.97 28.66 -21.37
N VAL A 509 29.93 28.27 -22.10
CA VAL A 509 29.77 28.58 -23.51
C VAL A 509 29.26 30.02 -23.63
N GLU A 510 30.12 30.89 -24.19
CA GLU A 510 29.81 32.31 -24.41
C GLU A 510 29.18 32.53 -25.79
N LYS A 511 29.59 31.77 -26.77
CA LYS A 511 29.05 31.81 -28.13
C LYS A 511 28.83 30.43 -28.69
N THR A 512 27.60 30.16 -29.13
CA THR A 512 27.25 28.92 -29.85
C THR A 512 27.41 29.13 -31.35
N ASP A 513 28.29 28.34 -31.96
CA ASP A 513 28.52 28.38 -33.43
C ASP A 513 29.23 27.07 -33.84
N PRO A 514 28.94 26.52 -35.05
CA PRO A 514 29.59 25.30 -35.55
C PRO A 514 31.07 25.46 -35.87
N SER A 515 31.58 26.69 -35.96
CA SER A 515 32.96 26.95 -36.42
C SER A 515 33.66 28.13 -35.75
N SER A 516 32.92 29.02 -35.12
CA SER A 516 33.45 30.23 -34.47
C SER A 516 32.92 30.38 -33.04
N GLY A 517 32.57 29.28 -32.38
CA GLY A 517 32.14 29.23 -31.00
C GLY A 517 33.25 29.64 -30.05
N GLU A 518 32.81 30.10 -28.87
CA GLU A 518 33.72 30.55 -27.80
C GLU A 518 33.33 29.92 -26.46
N VAL A 519 34.33 29.48 -25.69
CA VAL A 519 34.22 28.93 -24.35
C VAL A 519 35.08 29.74 -23.40
N LEU A 520 34.51 30.24 -22.30
CA LEU A 520 35.21 30.90 -21.24
C LEU A 520 35.67 29.91 -20.18
N ILE A 521 36.96 29.91 -19.88
CA ILE A 521 37.58 29.11 -18.83
C ILE A 521 38.10 30.04 -17.74
N ARG A 522 37.73 29.78 -16.47
CA ARG A 522 38.29 30.47 -15.29
C ARG A 522 38.82 29.47 -14.31
N TRP A 523 39.80 29.85 -13.54
CA TRP A 523 40.38 29.05 -12.46
C TRP A 523 40.90 29.91 -11.34
N THR A 524 41.17 29.28 -10.21
CA THR A 524 41.87 29.92 -9.10
C THR A 524 43.36 29.56 -9.11
N PRO A 525 44.21 30.42 -8.59
CA PRO A 525 45.56 29.99 -8.22
C PRO A 525 45.54 28.81 -7.25
N PRO A 526 46.64 28.03 -7.10
CA PRO A 526 46.72 26.98 -6.09
C PRO A 526 46.49 27.54 -4.69
N PHE A 527 45.74 26.76 -3.88
CA PHE A 527 45.51 27.08 -2.45
C PHE A 527 46.61 26.50 -1.61
N ASP A 528 47.08 27.24 -0.61
CA ASP A 528 48.11 26.79 0.37
C ASP A 528 49.45 26.35 -0.27
N ILE A 529 49.82 26.90 -1.42
CA ILE A 529 51.14 26.62 -2.03
C ILE A 529 52.24 27.17 -1.15
N ASP A 530 53.29 26.37 -0.91
CA ASP A 530 54.49 26.84 -0.22
C ASP A 530 55.30 27.73 -1.14
N ALA A 531 55.15 29.03 -0.96
CA ALA A 531 55.88 30.04 -1.74
C ALA A 531 57.39 30.00 -1.55
N THR A 532 57.90 29.28 -0.55
CA THR A 532 59.36 29.08 -0.37
C THR A 532 59.85 27.94 -1.27
N GLN A 533 59.05 26.93 -1.46
CA GLN A 533 59.32 25.80 -2.37
C GLN A 533 58.96 26.16 -3.79
N TYR A 534 57.84 26.85 -3.99
CA TYR A 534 57.30 27.25 -5.32
C TYR A 534 57.15 28.79 -5.40
N PRO A 535 58.24 29.50 -5.64
CA PRO A 535 58.21 30.97 -5.65
C PRO A 535 57.46 31.54 -6.86
N PRO A 536 56.60 32.56 -6.67
CA PRO A 536 55.94 33.25 -7.81
C PRO A 536 56.99 33.95 -8.71
N PRO A 537 56.62 34.31 -9.97
CA PRO A 537 55.25 34.28 -10.52
C PRO A 537 54.83 32.93 -11.01
N TYR A 538 53.51 32.64 -10.92
CA TYR A 538 52.88 31.44 -11.46
C TYR A 538 52.47 31.68 -12.88
N GLN A 539 52.59 30.66 -13.76
CA GLN A 539 52.11 30.64 -15.13
C GLN A 539 51.26 29.43 -15.38
N TYR A 540 50.32 29.56 -16.30
CA TYR A 540 49.35 28.54 -16.61
C TYR A 540 49.31 28.26 -18.10
N ARG A 541 49.05 27.01 -18.47
CA ARG A 541 48.71 26.63 -19.84
C ARG A 541 47.45 25.84 -19.87
N VAL A 542 46.51 26.29 -20.69
CA VAL A 542 45.22 25.61 -20.87
C VAL A 542 45.38 24.56 -21.94
N TYR A 543 44.89 23.39 -21.69
CA TYR A 543 44.80 22.27 -22.62
C TYR A 543 43.32 21.97 -22.88
N HIS A 544 43.05 21.60 -24.13
CA HIS A 544 41.71 21.39 -24.65
C HIS A 544 41.57 20.01 -25.28
N SER A 545 40.40 19.39 -25.13
CA SER A 545 39.96 18.18 -25.85
C SER A 545 38.48 18.27 -26.19
N THR A 546 38.03 17.56 -27.22
CA THR A 546 36.62 17.51 -27.64
C THR A 546 36.03 16.13 -27.46
N GLY A 547 34.69 16.03 -27.23
CA GLY A 547 33.89 14.81 -27.26
C GLY A 547 33.55 14.20 -25.94
N ALA A 548 32.71 13.14 -25.99
CA ALA A 548 32.14 12.43 -24.86
C ALA A 548 33.20 11.73 -23.97
N ALA A 549 32.76 11.25 -22.83
CA ALA A 549 33.62 10.52 -21.88
C ALA A 549 34.48 9.46 -22.56
N GLY A 550 35.82 9.57 -22.40
CA GLY A 550 36.79 8.59 -22.89
C GLY A 550 37.87 9.10 -23.85
N ASN A 551 37.75 10.26 -24.47
CA ASN A 551 38.82 10.84 -25.23
C ASN A 551 39.69 11.78 -24.38
N ASN A 552 40.84 11.28 -23.89
CA ASN A 552 41.78 12.01 -23.00
C ASN A 552 42.98 12.59 -23.79
N SER A 553 42.81 12.84 -25.07
CA SER A 553 43.86 13.46 -25.88
C SER A 553 43.76 15.00 -25.79
N PHE A 554 44.46 15.59 -24.87
CA PHE A 554 44.50 17.04 -24.66
C PHE A 554 45.64 17.68 -25.47
N LEU A 555 45.28 18.75 -26.15
CA LEU A 555 46.24 19.59 -26.90
C LEU A 555 46.35 20.97 -26.28
N PRO A 556 47.50 21.63 -26.30
CA PRO A 556 47.61 23.02 -25.83
C PRO A 556 46.67 23.95 -26.60
N ALA A 557 45.83 24.62 -25.87
CA ALA A 557 44.89 25.63 -26.37
C ALA A 557 45.41 27.05 -26.17
N SER A 558 46.39 27.25 -25.25
CA SER A 558 46.98 28.56 -24.99
C SER A 558 48.47 28.52 -24.94
N GLU A 559 49.12 29.67 -25.08
CA GLU A 559 50.48 29.92 -24.63
C GLU A 559 50.51 29.96 -23.08
N LEU A 560 51.66 30.25 -22.49
CA LEU A 560 51.78 30.49 -21.06
C LEU A 560 51.11 31.79 -20.67
N LEU A 561 50.14 31.70 -19.76
CA LEU A 561 49.31 32.78 -19.26
C LEU A 561 49.73 33.15 -17.83
N SER A 562 49.69 34.42 -17.49
CA SER A 562 49.86 34.87 -16.09
C SER A 562 48.49 35.14 -15.43
N ASP A 563 47.45 35.26 -16.23
CA ASP A 563 46.06 35.47 -15.78
C ASP A 563 45.39 34.11 -15.46
N THR A 564 44.31 34.16 -14.72
CA THR A 564 43.46 33.03 -14.37
C THR A 564 42.15 32.95 -15.19
N LEU A 565 42.22 33.47 -16.41
CA LEU A 565 41.10 33.49 -17.35
C LEU A 565 41.63 33.28 -18.77
N PHE A 566 40.89 32.49 -19.56
CA PHE A 566 41.15 32.28 -20.98
C PHE A 566 39.82 32.10 -21.73
N VAL A 567 39.75 32.63 -22.96
CA VAL A 567 38.64 32.40 -23.86
C VAL A 567 39.17 31.60 -25.06
N ASP A 568 38.73 30.38 -25.19
CA ASP A 568 39.04 29.50 -26.30
C ASP A 568 38.05 29.80 -27.44
N LYS A 569 38.57 30.05 -28.67
CA LYS A 569 37.81 30.53 -29.82
C LYS A 569 37.98 29.64 -31.01
N GLY A 570 36.99 29.73 -31.94
CA GLY A 570 37.01 28.97 -33.18
C GLY A 570 36.61 27.52 -32.99
N LEU A 571 35.71 27.29 -32.05
CA LEU A 571 35.26 25.97 -31.68
C LEU A 571 33.90 25.61 -32.29
N ASN A 572 33.61 24.32 -32.46
CA ASN A 572 32.25 23.83 -32.70
C ASN A 572 31.54 23.62 -31.38
N THR A 573 30.91 24.69 -30.87
CA THR A 573 30.18 24.65 -29.62
C THR A 573 28.72 24.21 -29.77
N SER A 574 28.21 24.11 -31.01
CA SER A 574 26.84 23.67 -31.26
C SER A 574 26.63 22.16 -31.20
N GLU A 575 27.65 21.37 -31.53
CA GLU A 575 27.54 19.93 -31.67
C GLU A 575 28.45 19.15 -30.72
N LEU A 576 29.45 19.82 -30.11
CA LEU A 576 30.47 19.16 -29.29
C LEU A 576 30.57 19.79 -27.91
N SER A 577 30.78 18.94 -26.93
CA SER A 577 31.26 19.39 -25.61
C SER A 577 32.78 19.59 -25.63
N HIS A 578 33.25 20.51 -24.79
CA HIS A 578 34.67 20.86 -24.72
C HIS A 578 35.21 20.64 -23.34
N LYS A 579 36.37 19.92 -23.24
CA LYS A 579 37.01 19.59 -21.98
C LYS A 579 38.31 20.32 -21.84
N TYR A 580 38.61 20.74 -20.61
CA TYR A 580 39.79 21.51 -20.31
C TYR A 580 40.50 20.95 -19.07
N LEU A 581 41.83 21.09 -19.06
CA LEU A 581 42.69 20.96 -17.90
C LEU A 581 43.73 22.05 -17.94
N ILE A 582 44.31 22.37 -16.78
CA ILE A 582 45.26 23.49 -16.65
C ILE A 582 46.51 22.98 -15.97
N HIS A 583 47.66 23.20 -16.61
CA HIS A 583 48.95 22.96 -16.01
C HIS A 583 49.47 24.22 -15.34
N LEU A 584 49.99 24.05 -14.14
CA LEU A 584 50.72 25.07 -13.40
C LEU A 584 52.21 24.99 -13.71
N PHE A 585 52.80 26.12 -13.99
CA PHE A 585 54.26 26.27 -14.20
C PHE A 585 54.83 27.30 -13.20
N VAL A 586 55.99 26.97 -12.66
CA VAL A 586 56.79 27.87 -11.81
C VAL A 586 58.15 28.05 -12.52
N PRO A 587 58.27 29.10 -13.35
CA PRO A 587 59.46 29.30 -14.22
C PRO A 587 60.79 29.38 -13.47
N ALA A 588 60.77 29.71 -12.20
CA ALA A 588 61.94 29.74 -11.36
C ALA A 588 62.51 28.36 -10.98
N LEU A 589 61.66 27.27 -11.15
CA LEU A 589 62.03 25.91 -10.79
C LEU A 589 62.28 25.01 -11.98
N SER A 590 61.35 24.99 -12.95
CA SER A 590 61.38 24.08 -14.09
C SER A 590 60.56 24.61 -15.28
N GLN A 591 60.86 24.05 -16.48
CA GLN A 591 60.05 24.21 -17.67
C GLN A 591 58.92 23.15 -17.72
N ASP A 592 58.97 22.14 -16.87
CA ASP A 592 57.92 21.13 -16.75
C ASP A 592 56.82 21.63 -15.81
N PRO A 593 55.56 21.20 -16.02
CA PRO A 593 54.48 21.57 -15.13
C PRO A 593 54.68 21.02 -13.73
N VAL A 594 54.37 21.84 -12.74
CA VAL A 594 54.46 21.46 -11.31
C VAL A 594 53.28 20.59 -10.91
N ASP A 595 52.10 20.93 -11.33
CA ASP A 595 50.87 20.18 -11.10
C ASP A 595 49.79 20.48 -12.16
N THR A 596 48.68 19.72 -12.10
CA THR A 596 47.62 19.77 -13.10
C THR A 596 46.26 19.81 -12.42
N SER A 597 45.33 20.68 -12.92
CA SER A 597 43.95 20.71 -12.43
C SER A 597 43.19 19.43 -12.72
N SER A 598 42.08 19.21 -12.01
CA SER A 598 41.03 18.28 -12.45
C SER A 598 40.48 18.72 -13.82
N VAL A 599 39.98 17.77 -14.60
CA VAL A 599 39.33 18.02 -15.90
C VAL A 599 37.95 18.64 -15.67
N ALA A 600 37.59 19.65 -16.41
CA ALA A 600 36.27 20.25 -16.44
C ALA A 600 35.74 20.32 -17.87
N ALA A 601 34.44 20.12 -18.07
CA ALA A 601 33.79 20.17 -19.38
C ALA A 601 32.75 21.29 -19.44
N SER A 602 32.50 21.81 -20.66
CA SER A 602 31.34 22.66 -20.90
C SER A 602 30.04 21.88 -20.72
N VAL A 603 29.00 22.56 -20.28
CA VAL A 603 27.65 22.01 -20.24
C VAL A 603 27.16 21.75 -21.65
N PHE A 604 26.64 20.56 -21.93
CA PHE A 604 26.09 20.19 -23.22
C PHE A 604 24.61 19.82 -23.07
N LEU A 605 23.73 20.57 -23.76
CA LEU A 605 22.28 20.45 -23.71
C LEU A 605 21.76 19.71 -24.93
N THR A 606 20.90 18.71 -24.70
CA THR A 606 20.25 17.92 -25.74
C THR A 606 18.74 18.00 -25.60
N PRO A 607 18.02 18.63 -26.54
CA PRO A 607 16.57 18.63 -26.56
C PRO A 607 16.03 17.36 -27.23
N GLN A 608 14.91 16.86 -26.72
CA GLN A 608 14.15 15.74 -27.29
C GLN A 608 12.68 16.16 -27.39
N PRO A 609 12.00 15.87 -28.51
CA PRO A 609 10.60 16.19 -28.66
C PRO A 609 9.75 15.30 -27.74
N LEU A 610 8.79 15.90 -27.05
CA LEU A 610 7.71 15.23 -26.36
C LEU A 610 6.38 15.55 -27.04
N PHE A 611 5.36 14.78 -26.70
CA PHE A 611 4.01 14.96 -27.19
C PHE A 611 3.46 16.38 -26.93
N ASP A 612 3.62 16.87 -25.69
CA ASP A 612 3.09 18.16 -25.24
C ASP A 612 4.19 19.16 -24.87
N GLY A 613 5.46 18.90 -25.28
CA GLY A 613 6.56 19.73 -24.85
C GLY A 613 7.90 19.35 -25.47
N VAL A 614 8.95 19.84 -24.83
CA VAL A 614 10.34 19.54 -25.18
C VAL A 614 11.04 19.05 -23.92
N ARG A 615 11.58 17.83 -23.96
CA ARG A 615 12.46 17.33 -22.90
C ARG A 615 13.86 17.86 -23.12
N LEU A 616 14.40 18.45 -22.11
CA LEU A 616 15.76 18.96 -22.05
C LEU A 616 16.57 18.03 -21.15
N THR A 617 17.64 17.46 -21.69
CA THR A 617 18.64 16.73 -20.92
C THR A 617 20.00 17.38 -21.12
N TRP A 618 20.82 17.43 -20.08
CA TRP A 618 22.15 18.02 -20.21
C TRP A 618 23.19 17.23 -19.47
N GLU A 619 24.41 17.31 -19.96
CA GLU A 619 25.61 16.74 -19.35
C GLU A 619 26.48 17.85 -18.82
N ALA A 620 27.02 17.70 -17.64
CA ALA A 620 27.90 18.65 -16.99
C ALA A 620 29.01 17.91 -16.25
N VAL A 621 29.99 17.41 -16.98
CA VAL A 621 31.16 16.74 -16.39
C VAL A 621 32.11 17.79 -15.87
N THR A 622 31.99 18.11 -14.61
CA THR A 622 32.72 19.17 -13.93
C THR A 622 33.39 18.67 -12.65
N PRO A 623 34.54 19.19 -12.24
CA PRO A 623 35.17 18.83 -10.98
C PRO A 623 34.45 19.44 -9.76
N TRP A 624 33.67 20.51 -9.93
CA TRP A 624 32.76 21.01 -8.90
C TRP A 624 31.44 20.28 -8.97
N TYR A 625 30.77 20.16 -7.81
CA TYR A 625 29.47 19.50 -7.77
C TYR A 625 28.34 20.39 -8.27
N ASN A 626 27.69 19.99 -9.37
CA ASN A 626 26.42 20.59 -9.81
C ASN A 626 25.25 20.23 -8.89
N TYR A 627 25.41 19.21 -8.05
CA TYR A 627 24.47 18.82 -6.98
C TYR A 627 24.78 19.46 -5.64
N LEU A 628 25.51 20.59 -5.61
CA LEU A 628 25.80 21.25 -4.34
C LEU A 628 24.48 21.66 -3.69
N GLN A 629 24.28 21.25 -2.44
CA GLN A 629 23.02 21.34 -1.73
C GLN A 629 22.58 22.78 -1.47
N GLU A 630 23.49 23.70 -1.39
CA GLU A 630 23.24 25.15 -1.29
C GLU A 630 22.82 25.75 -2.63
N HIS A 631 23.21 25.14 -3.76
CA HIS A 631 22.96 25.62 -5.10
C HIS A 631 22.43 24.53 -6.03
N PRO A 632 21.40 23.76 -5.66
CA PRO A 632 20.93 22.62 -6.43
C PRO A 632 20.09 22.98 -7.64
N TYR A 633 19.76 24.28 -7.80
CA TYR A 633 18.83 24.72 -8.84
C TYR A 633 19.59 25.15 -10.10
N HIS A 634 19.42 24.38 -11.18
CA HIS A 634 19.81 24.80 -12.53
C HIS A 634 18.69 25.62 -13.16
N LEU A 635 19.06 26.67 -13.91
CA LEU A 635 18.12 27.61 -14.50
C LEU A 635 17.89 27.31 -15.98
N ILE A 636 16.62 27.29 -16.37
CA ILE A 636 16.18 26.94 -17.73
C ILE A 636 15.75 28.20 -18.44
N TYR A 637 16.39 28.51 -19.56
CA TYR A 637 16.06 29.66 -20.37
C TYR A 637 15.50 29.21 -21.73
N ARG A 638 14.47 29.94 -22.20
CA ARG A 638 13.83 29.71 -23.50
C ARG A 638 13.76 30.99 -24.28
N SER A 639 13.89 30.92 -25.61
CA SER A 639 13.67 31.99 -26.60
C SER A 639 12.89 31.41 -27.78
N THR A 640 12.16 32.26 -28.50
CA THR A 640 11.47 31.96 -29.75
C THR A 640 12.28 32.35 -30.99
N SER A 641 13.26 33.26 -30.85
CA SER A 641 14.13 33.70 -31.95
C SER A 641 15.50 33.02 -31.95
N GLY A 642 15.99 32.59 -30.79
CA GLY A 642 17.37 32.11 -30.63
C GLY A 642 18.40 33.21 -30.42
N ASP A 643 18.00 34.51 -30.50
CA ASP A 643 18.90 35.61 -30.26
C ASP A 643 19.28 35.69 -28.77
N ALA A 644 20.53 36.04 -28.48
CA ALA A 644 21.09 35.99 -27.12
C ALA A 644 20.33 36.86 -26.12
N ASP A 645 19.75 37.96 -26.56
CA ASP A 645 19.03 38.95 -25.75
C ASP A 645 17.54 38.58 -25.49
N ASP A 646 17.01 37.56 -26.21
CA ASP A 646 15.59 37.17 -26.13
C ASP A 646 15.32 35.99 -25.15
N PHE A 647 16.34 35.50 -24.47
CA PHE A 647 16.18 34.38 -23.55
C PHE A 647 15.52 34.81 -22.25
N VAL A 648 14.41 34.17 -21.94
CA VAL A 648 13.66 34.39 -20.70
C VAL A 648 13.85 33.17 -19.79
N LEU A 649 14.11 33.40 -18.51
CA LEU A 649 14.09 32.35 -17.49
C LEU A 649 12.68 31.82 -17.36
N ILE A 650 12.47 30.56 -17.70
CA ILE A 650 11.15 29.92 -17.65
C ILE A 650 10.95 29.08 -16.39
N ASP A 651 12.01 28.47 -15.86
CA ASP A 651 11.94 27.62 -14.67
C ASP A 651 13.33 27.38 -14.06
N SER A 652 13.32 26.70 -12.92
CA SER A 652 14.52 26.17 -12.26
C SER A 652 14.29 24.74 -11.80
N VAL A 653 15.29 23.90 -11.96
CA VAL A 653 15.23 22.45 -11.63
C VAL A 653 16.13 22.14 -10.46
N ASP A 654 15.59 21.53 -9.41
CA ASP A 654 16.40 20.94 -8.35
C ASP A 654 16.98 19.61 -8.86
N VAL A 655 18.27 19.62 -9.21
CA VAL A 655 18.95 18.49 -9.82
C VAL A 655 19.17 17.30 -8.86
N ASN A 656 19.05 17.52 -7.55
CA ASN A 656 19.11 16.42 -6.57
C ASN A 656 17.81 15.58 -6.57
N ILE A 657 16.71 16.19 -7.01
CA ILE A 657 15.40 15.52 -7.06
C ILE A 657 15.14 14.97 -8.46
N ASN A 658 15.35 15.81 -9.48
CA ASN A 658 14.93 15.52 -10.85
C ASN A 658 16.09 15.03 -11.74
N GLY A 659 17.35 15.09 -11.26
CA GLY A 659 18.51 14.87 -12.12
C GLY A 659 18.70 16.01 -13.14
N PHE A 660 19.47 15.75 -14.20
CA PHE A 660 19.75 16.71 -15.26
C PHE A 660 18.72 16.62 -16.39
N VAL A 661 17.44 16.77 -16.03
CA VAL A 661 16.31 16.68 -16.96
C VAL A 661 15.23 17.70 -16.62
N TYR A 662 14.60 18.27 -17.66
CA TYR A 662 13.45 19.17 -17.53
C TYR A 662 12.53 19.00 -18.72
N ASP A 663 11.22 18.94 -18.46
CA ASP A 663 10.19 18.88 -19.49
C ASP A 663 9.50 20.25 -19.60
N ASP A 664 9.82 21.01 -20.65
CA ASP A 664 9.09 22.23 -20.97
C ASP A 664 7.75 21.90 -21.60
N LYS A 665 6.69 22.06 -20.85
CA LYS A 665 5.30 21.85 -21.27
C LYS A 665 4.51 23.14 -21.46
N GLY A 666 5.22 24.25 -21.65
CA GLY A 666 4.59 25.56 -21.87
C GLY A 666 3.87 26.14 -20.64
N LYS A 667 4.25 25.74 -19.43
CA LYS A 667 3.63 26.26 -18.19
C LYS A 667 4.00 27.72 -17.87
N PHE A 668 5.08 28.22 -18.45
CA PHE A 668 5.51 29.59 -18.26
C PHE A 668 4.46 30.55 -18.82
N GLN A 669 3.90 31.42 -17.98
CA GLN A 669 2.83 32.37 -18.31
C GLN A 669 1.50 31.71 -18.76
N ASN A 670 1.30 30.40 -18.55
CA ASN A 670 0.16 29.63 -19.03
C ASN A 670 -0.01 29.64 -20.57
N GLU A 671 1.05 29.82 -21.30
CA GLU A 671 1.05 29.73 -22.75
C GLU A 671 1.54 28.33 -23.20
N PRO A 672 0.67 27.52 -23.80
CA PRO A 672 1.09 26.23 -24.34
C PRO A 672 2.08 26.44 -25.49
N LEU A 673 2.98 25.46 -25.68
CA LEU A 673 3.90 25.51 -26.81
C LEU A 673 3.14 25.19 -28.10
N ASP A 674 3.44 25.95 -29.17
CA ASP A 674 2.83 25.73 -30.47
C ASP A 674 3.47 24.52 -31.18
N PRO A 675 2.67 23.52 -31.61
CA PRO A 675 3.17 22.41 -32.40
C PRO A 675 3.81 22.89 -33.71
N GLY A 676 5.04 22.46 -33.99
CA GLY A 676 5.80 22.82 -35.21
C GLY A 676 6.58 24.14 -35.12
N ALA A 677 6.45 24.89 -34.01
CA ALA A 677 7.33 26.03 -33.72
C ALA A 677 8.69 25.55 -33.20
N SER A 678 9.74 26.26 -33.52
CA SER A 678 11.08 26.03 -32.96
C SER A 678 11.26 26.90 -31.72
N TYR A 679 11.63 26.27 -30.62
CA TYR A 679 12.01 26.94 -29.39
C TYR A 679 13.50 26.74 -29.13
N TYR A 680 14.18 27.80 -28.70
CA TYR A 680 15.60 27.75 -28.41
C TYR A 680 15.82 27.75 -26.91
N TYR A 681 16.76 26.91 -26.47
CA TYR A 681 17.03 26.69 -25.04
C TYR A 681 18.50 26.87 -24.73
N LYS A 682 18.77 27.40 -23.55
CA LYS A 682 20.07 27.31 -22.88
C LYS A 682 19.85 27.04 -21.39
N ILE A 683 20.80 26.38 -20.77
CA ILE A 683 20.77 26.04 -19.34
C ILE A 683 21.92 26.74 -18.65
N MET A 684 21.66 27.32 -17.50
CA MET A 684 22.71 27.76 -16.58
C MET A 684 22.82 26.79 -15.42
N THR A 685 23.90 26.02 -15.36
CA THR A 685 24.18 25.14 -14.22
C THR A 685 24.73 25.97 -13.06
N ARG A 686 24.40 25.56 -11.87
CA ARG A 686 24.91 26.11 -10.62
C ARG A 686 25.52 25.00 -9.79
N GLY A 687 26.62 25.28 -9.16
CA GLY A 687 27.30 24.31 -8.32
C GLY A 687 28.39 24.97 -7.49
N GLY A 688 29.21 24.16 -6.87
CA GLY A 688 30.31 24.63 -6.05
C GLY A 688 31.18 23.51 -5.54
N TYR A 689 32.26 23.91 -4.92
CA TYR A 689 33.18 23.02 -4.23
C TYR A 689 32.87 22.87 -2.72
N GLY A 690 31.94 23.68 -2.19
CA GLY A 690 31.69 23.77 -0.75
C GLY A 690 32.89 24.31 0.04
N ASN A 691 33.86 24.86 -0.66
CA ASN A 691 35.11 25.37 -0.11
C ASN A 691 35.02 26.88 0.16
N PRO A 692 35.16 27.34 1.42
CA PRO A 692 35.06 28.76 1.75
C PRO A 692 36.07 29.66 1.01
N GLY A 693 37.12 29.08 0.46
CA GLY A 693 38.16 29.82 -0.33
C GLY A 693 37.76 30.03 -1.80
N ILE A 694 36.66 29.45 -2.27
CA ILE A 694 36.17 29.56 -3.65
C ILE A 694 34.82 30.28 -3.64
N PRO A 695 34.65 31.43 -4.30
CA PRO A 695 33.37 32.09 -4.39
C PRO A 695 32.32 31.22 -5.11
N GLU A 696 31.14 31.11 -4.56
CA GLU A 696 30.02 30.35 -5.08
C GLU A 696 28.75 31.18 -5.16
N PRO A 697 27.76 30.85 -6.03
CA PRO A 697 27.71 29.67 -6.91
C PRO A 697 28.63 29.79 -8.13
N LEU A 698 29.11 28.63 -8.63
CA LEU A 698 29.80 28.53 -9.91
C LEU A 698 28.76 28.36 -11.01
N GLU A 699 28.66 29.36 -11.90
CA GLU A 699 27.62 29.43 -12.93
C GLU A 699 28.23 29.21 -14.31
N ASN A 700 27.64 28.31 -15.12
CA ASN A 700 28.13 27.93 -16.44
C ASN A 700 26.95 27.76 -17.39
N PHE A 701 27.01 28.40 -18.56
CA PHE A 701 26.02 28.26 -19.60
C PHE A 701 26.34 27.10 -20.53
N SER A 702 25.27 26.40 -20.95
CA SER A 702 25.30 25.48 -22.08
C SER A 702 25.36 26.23 -23.41
N GLN A 703 25.56 25.48 -24.50
CA GLN A 703 25.27 26.00 -25.83
C GLN A 703 23.77 26.30 -25.98
N ILE A 704 23.43 27.16 -26.95
CA ILE A 704 22.06 27.38 -27.41
C ILE A 704 21.71 26.24 -28.38
N THR A 705 20.59 25.60 -28.16
CA THR A 705 20.08 24.53 -29.03
C THR A 705 18.60 24.68 -29.27
N SER A 706 18.07 24.16 -30.35
CA SER A 706 16.65 24.24 -30.68
C SER A 706 15.93 22.92 -30.46
N GLY A 707 14.75 23.01 -29.87
CA GLY A 707 13.77 21.93 -29.72
C GLY A 707 12.49 22.22 -30.50
N VAL A 708 11.91 21.24 -31.10
CA VAL A 708 10.65 21.32 -31.84
C VAL A 708 9.64 20.35 -31.17
N LEU A 709 8.39 20.79 -31.09
CA LEU A 709 7.30 19.89 -30.72
C LEU A 709 6.99 18.99 -31.93
N LEU A 710 7.57 17.85 -31.96
CA LEU A 710 7.23 16.80 -32.92
C LEU A 710 7.12 15.49 -32.14
N ASP A 711 5.90 15.11 -31.86
CA ASP A 711 5.65 13.83 -31.28
C ASP A 711 5.54 12.76 -32.37
N ILE A 712 6.46 11.81 -32.34
CA ILE A 712 6.44 10.59 -33.16
C ILE A 712 6.27 9.34 -32.28
N THR A 713 6.08 9.52 -30.99
CA THR A 713 6.01 8.43 -30.02
C THR A 713 4.55 8.01 -29.86
N PRO A 714 4.19 6.79 -30.22
CA PRO A 714 2.85 6.30 -29.97
C PRO A 714 2.51 6.34 -28.48
N PRO A 715 1.26 6.67 -28.13
CA PRO A 715 0.83 6.61 -26.72
C PRO A 715 0.92 5.19 -26.17
N CYS A 716 0.92 5.07 -24.85
CA CYS A 716 0.91 3.76 -24.20
C CYS A 716 -0.32 2.96 -24.62
N THR A 717 -0.17 1.64 -24.66
CA THR A 717 -1.28 0.72 -24.92
C THR A 717 -2.29 0.76 -23.76
N PRO A 718 -3.55 1.09 -24.02
CA PRO A 718 -4.56 1.14 -22.96
C PRO A 718 -4.93 -0.26 -22.46
N MET A 719 -5.25 -0.39 -21.17
CA MET A 719 -5.92 -1.55 -20.61
C MET A 719 -7.43 -1.35 -20.66
N VAL A 720 -8.15 -2.41 -21.01
CA VAL A 720 -9.60 -2.38 -21.12
C VAL A 720 -10.20 -3.34 -20.09
N THR A 721 -11.17 -2.85 -19.32
CA THR A 721 -11.92 -3.66 -18.37
C THR A 721 -13.41 -3.53 -18.68
N LEU A 722 -14.10 -4.66 -18.78
CA LEU A 722 -15.56 -4.67 -18.93
C LEU A 722 -16.22 -4.52 -17.57
N VAL A 723 -17.21 -3.64 -17.49
CA VAL A 723 -18.04 -3.52 -16.29
C VAL A 723 -19.00 -4.72 -16.27
N VAL A 724 -18.93 -5.49 -15.20
CA VAL A 724 -19.81 -6.65 -14.99
C VAL A 724 -21.16 -6.14 -14.52
N GLU A 725 -22.20 -6.39 -15.31
CA GLU A 725 -23.57 -6.09 -14.93
C GLU A 725 -24.22 -7.28 -14.23
N ASP A 726 -25.14 -6.99 -13.33
CA ASP A 726 -25.97 -8.01 -12.69
C ASP A 726 -26.88 -8.68 -13.71
N CYS A 727 -26.67 -9.96 -13.95
CA CYS A 727 -27.45 -10.75 -14.89
C CYS A 727 -28.95 -10.82 -14.54
N ASP A 728 -29.29 -10.70 -13.26
CA ASP A 728 -30.68 -10.76 -12.80
C ASP A 728 -31.47 -9.45 -13.09
N ALA A 729 -30.71 -8.34 -13.25
CA ALA A 729 -31.30 -7.03 -13.57
C ALA A 729 -31.48 -6.77 -15.08
N LEU A 730 -30.99 -7.67 -15.93
CA LEU A 730 -31.06 -7.45 -17.39
C LEU A 730 -32.49 -7.50 -17.93
N PRO A 731 -32.85 -6.54 -18.81
CA PRO A 731 -34.20 -6.51 -19.41
C PRO A 731 -34.43 -7.64 -20.41
N CYS A 732 -35.66 -7.97 -20.61
CA CYS A 732 -36.13 -9.00 -21.58
C CYS A 732 -36.08 -8.58 -23.05
N ARG A 733 -35.81 -7.33 -23.36
CA ARG A 733 -35.82 -6.80 -24.74
C ARG A 733 -34.42 -6.83 -25.33
N PRO A 734 -34.14 -7.59 -26.40
CA PRO A 734 -32.81 -7.71 -26.99
C PRO A 734 -32.22 -6.37 -27.48
N ALA A 735 -33.08 -5.47 -28.01
CA ALA A 735 -32.62 -4.19 -28.58
C ALA A 735 -32.07 -3.17 -27.57
N ASN A 736 -31.93 -3.56 -26.31
CA ASN A 736 -31.48 -2.66 -25.26
C ASN A 736 -30.20 -3.16 -24.54
N PHE A 737 -29.51 -4.18 -25.03
CA PHE A 737 -28.28 -4.63 -24.40
C PHE A 737 -27.16 -3.65 -24.68
N SER A 738 -26.32 -3.50 -23.69
CA SER A 738 -25.09 -2.70 -23.80
C SER A 738 -23.93 -3.37 -23.07
N ASN A 739 -22.72 -3.04 -23.50
CA ASN A 739 -21.49 -3.38 -22.81
C ASN A 739 -20.76 -2.10 -22.45
N GLN A 740 -20.47 -1.90 -21.19
CA GLN A 740 -19.71 -0.76 -20.72
C GLN A 740 -18.25 -1.18 -20.49
N MET A 741 -17.34 -0.33 -20.92
CA MET A 741 -15.90 -0.52 -20.79
C MET A 741 -15.28 0.65 -20.05
N LEU A 742 -14.24 0.36 -19.28
CA LEU A 742 -13.36 1.33 -18.65
C LEU A 742 -11.97 1.17 -19.26
N PHE A 743 -11.33 2.30 -19.53
CA PHE A 743 -9.97 2.35 -20.05
C PHE A 743 -9.05 2.85 -18.94
N SER A 744 -7.91 2.22 -18.79
CA SER A 744 -6.92 2.60 -17.78
C SER A 744 -5.51 2.31 -18.28
N TYR A 745 -4.53 2.79 -17.54
CA TYR A 745 -3.12 2.48 -17.76
C TYR A 745 -2.53 1.93 -16.46
N SER A 746 -1.53 1.09 -16.58
CA SER A 746 -0.80 0.52 -15.44
C SER A 746 0.14 1.55 -14.79
N ASP A 747 0.46 2.63 -15.50
CA ASP A 747 1.37 3.68 -15.06
C ASP A 747 0.71 5.04 -15.31
N ASP A 748 0.73 5.91 -14.30
CA ASP A 748 0.18 7.27 -14.40
C ASP A 748 0.94 8.13 -15.42
N SER A 749 2.18 7.81 -15.74
CA SER A 749 2.96 8.48 -16.79
C SER A 749 2.40 8.27 -18.21
N CYS A 750 1.54 7.29 -18.39
CA CYS A 750 0.84 7.00 -19.65
C CYS A 750 -0.45 7.82 -19.83
N GLN A 751 -0.86 8.62 -18.85
CA GLN A 751 -2.04 9.47 -18.95
C GLN A 751 -1.70 10.80 -19.63
N GLU A 752 -1.70 10.80 -20.93
CA GLU A 752 -1.46 12.01 -21.72
C GLU A 752 -2.76 12.79 -21.94
N PRO A 753 -2.71 14.14 -21.90
CA PRO A 753 -3.90 14.95 -22.17
C PRO A 753 -4.28 14.92 -23.66
N GLY A 754 -5.57 14.70 -23.93
CA GLY A 754 -6.12 14.78 -25.29
C GLY A 754 -5.98 13.50 -26.11
N LEU A 755 -5.83 12.35 -25.44
CA LEU A 755 -5.96 11.05 -26.06
C LEU A 755 -7.38 10.82 -26.59
N VAL A 756 -7.48 10.16 -27.73
CA VAL A 756 -8.69 9.63 -28.32
C VAL A 756 -8.59 8.11 -28.38
N PHE A 757 -9.57 7.43 -27.84
CA PHE A 757 -9.62 5.96 -27.84
C PHE A 757 -10.45 5.47 -29.02
N GLU A 758 -9.84 4.70 -29.91
CA GLU A 758 -10.54 3.95 -30.95
C GLU A 758 -11.03 2.62 -30.39
N VAL A 759 -12.32 2.42 -30.35
CA VAL A 759 -12.94 1.19 -29.87
C VAL A 759 -13.28 0.27 -31.06
N TRP A 760 -12.79 -0.95 -31.00
CA TRP A 760 -13.00 -1.97 -32.02
C TRP A 760 -13.74 -3.16 -31.42
N ALA A 761 -14.71 -3.69 -32.17
CA ALA A 761 -15.52 -4.81 -31.73
C ALA A 761 -15.56 -5.91 -32.78
N ALA A 762 -15.75 -7.16 -32.32
CA ALA A 762 -15.92 -8.33 -33.16
C ALA A 762 -16.84 -9.38 -32.51
N ASP A 763 -17.47 -10.20 -33.31
CA ASP A 763 -18.18 -11.38 -32.85
C ASP A 763 -17.20 -12.52 -32.55
N GLY A 764 -16.69 -12.53 -31.29
CA GLY A 764 -15.71 -13.52 -30.86
C GLY A 764 -14.25 -13.08 -31.00
N GLU A 765 -13.33 -13.80 -30.31
CA GLU A 765 -11.89 -13.47 -30.24
C GLU A 765 -11.17 -13.54 -31.58
N THR A 766 -11.63 -14.41 -32.45
CA THR A 766 -11.08 -14.64 -33.81
C THR A 766 -11.86 -13.96 -34.91
N GLY A 767 -12.89 -13.18 -34.57
CA GLY A 767 -13.68 -12.40 -35.49
C GLY A 767 -12.89 -11.25 -36.13
N GLU A 768 -13.42 -10.73 -37.23
CA GLU A 768 -12.87 -9.51 -37.84
C GLU A 768 -13.29 -8.29 -37.02
N PHE A 769 -12.31 -7.62 -36.40
CA PHE A 769 -12.55 -6.42 -35.59
C PHE A 769 -12.87 -5.23 -36.48
N GLN A 770 -13.98 -4.57 -36.22
CA GLN A 770 -14.38 -3.33 -36.86
C GLN A 770 -14.40 -2.19 -35.85
N ARG A 771 -14.03 -1.00 -36.29
CA ARG A 771 -14.09 0.17 -35.43
C ARG A 771 -15.54 0.58 -35.21
N VAL A 772 -16.00 0.59 -33.98
CA VAL A 772 -17.37 0.93 -33.62
C VAL A 772 -17.53 2.35 -33.12
N SER A 773 -16.47 2.93 -32.54
CA SER A 773 -16.51 4.31 -32.04
C SER A 773 -15.12 4.88 -31.80
N GLU A 774 -15.12 6.19 -31.53
CA GLU A 774 -14.02 6.96 -30.95
C GLU A 774 -14.53 7.73 -29.74
N THR A 775 -13.74 7.87 -28.69
CA THR A 775 -14.07 8.63 -27.50
C THR A 775 -12.82 9.23 -26.85
N SER A 776 -12.96 10.42 -26.29
CA SER A 776 -11.92 11.03 -25.44
C SER A 776 -12.12 10.69 -23.95
N GLU A 777 -13.21 10.03 -23.61
CA GLU A 777 -13.50 9.64 -22.24
C GLU A 777 -12.86 8.28 -21.93
N TYR A 778 -12.44 8.08 -20.69
CA TYR A 778 -11.90 6.80 -20.20
C TYR A 778 -12.97 5.73 -19.98
N THR A 779 -14.13 5.95 -20.53
CA THR A 779 -15.26 5.03 -20.49
C THR A 779 -16.01 5.06 -21.81
N PHE A 780 -16.54 3.91 -22.23
CA PHE A 780 -17.39 3.81 -23.42
C PHE A 780 -18.50 2.79 -23.20
N THR A 781 -19.68 3.08 -23.69
CA THR A 781 -20.81 2.16 -23.65
C THR A 781 -21.24 1.82 -25.08
N HIS A 782 -21.07 0.57 -25.48
CA HIS A 782 -21.55 0.03 -26.73
C HIS A 782 -22.99 -0.45 -26.54
N GLY A 783 -23.93 0.35 -27.01
CA GLY A 783 -25.35 0.10 -26.89
C GLY A 783 -25.98 -0.59 -28.11
N ASP A 784 -27.30 -0.77 -28.06
CA ASP A 784 -28.12 -1.34 -29.11
C ASP A 784 -27.67 -2.74 -29.61
N LEU A 785 -27.18 -3.57 -28.67
CA LEU A 785 -26.69 -4.89 -28.98
C LEU A 785 -27.81 -5.94 -28.94
N ASP A 786 -27.84 -6.81 -29.96
CA ASP A 786 -28.68 -8.01 -29.94
C ASP A 786 -28.10 -9.11 -29.01
N SER A 787 -26.80 -9.07 -28.77
CA SER A 787 -26.07 -10.02 -27.96
C SER A 787 -24.96 -9.29 -27.19
N LYS A 788 -24.79 -9.62 -25.93
CA LYS A 788 -23.66 -9.09 -25.12
C LYS A 788 -22.35 -9.81 -25.43
N ALA A 789 -22.36 -10.95 -26.11
CA ALA A 789 -21.19 -11.79 -26.37
C ALA A 789 -20.27 -11.19 -27.46
N VAL A 790 -19.85 -9.94 -27.26
CA VAL A 790 -18.97 -9.15 -28.15
C VAL A 790 -17.60 -9.02 -27.54
N CYS A 791 -16.56 -9.14 -28.38
CA CYS A 791 -15.16 -8.91 -28.00
C CYS A 791 -14.71 -7.52 -28.39
N TYR A 792 -13.87 -6.90 -27.57
CA TYR A 792 -13.37 -5.55 -27.75
C TYR A 792 -11.87 -5.49 -27.65
N LYS A 793 -11.29 -4.57 -28.39
CA LYS A 793 -9.91 -4.08 -28.23
C LYS A 793 -9.89 -2.58 -28.50
N VAL A 794 -8.98 -1.89 -27.87
CA VAL A 794 -8.89 -0.43 -27.92
C VAL A 794 -7.47 -0.02 -28.27
N ALA A 795 -7.33 1.01 -29.09
CA ALA A 795 -6.08 1.71 -29.29
C ALA A 795 -6.24 3.18 -28.91
N ALA A 796 -5.22 3.78 -28.34
CA ALA A 796 -5.17 5.19 -28.07
C ALA A 796 -4.50 5.93 -29.25
N VAL A 797 -4.97 7.13 -29.55
CA VAL A 797 -4.41 8.04 -30.57
C VAL A 797 -4.15 9.37 -29.88
N ASP A 798 -2.95 9.88 -29.98
CA ASP A 798 -2.56 11.18 -29.45
C ASP A 798 -2.97 12.34 -30.37
N ARG A 799 -2.66 13.57 -29.93
CA ARG A 799 -2.93 14.76 -30.74
C ARG A 799 -2.06 14.86 -32.02
N ALA A 800 -0.91 14.22 -32.03
CA ALA A 800 -0.04 14.19 -33.21
C ALA A 800 -0.50 13.15 -34.23
N GLY A 801 -1.45 12.30 -33.87
CA GLY A 801 -1.96 11.23 -34.71
C GLY A 801 -1.20 9.91 -34.58
N ASN A 802 -0.28 9.80 -33.64
CA ASN A 802 0.39 8.53 -33.36
C ASN A 802 -0.59 7.59 -32.64
N ARG A 803 -0.55 6.34 -33.04
CA ARG A 803 -1.47 5.31 -32.55
C ARG A 803 -0.73 4.26 -31.75
N SER A 804 -1.24 3.92 -30.58
CA SER A 804 -0.74 2.83 -29.76
C SER A 804 -0.96 1.45 -30.39
N ASP A 805 -0.33 0.44 -29.88
CA ASP A 805 -0.77 -0.94 -30.07
C ASP A 805 -2.18 -1.14 -29.50
N PHE A 806 -2.86 -2.18 -29.99
CA PHE A 806 -4.15 -2.54 -29.42
C PHE A 806 -4.00 -3.16 -28.03
N SER A 807 -4.94 -2.84 -27.16
CA SER A 807 -5.12 -3.54 -25.89
C SER A 807 -5.26 -5.04 -26.08
N GLU A 808 -5.12 -5.79 -25.01
CA GLU A 808 -5.60 -7.18 -24.96
C GLU A 808 -7.09 -7.23 -25.29
N THR A 809 -7.49 -8.31 -25.94
CA THR A 809 -8.89 -8.51 -26.30
C THR A 809 -9.69 -8.92 -25.07
N VAL A 810 -10.69 -8.14 -24.72
CA VAL A 810 -11.65 -8.47 -23.65
C VAL A 810 -13.01 -8.83 -24.26
N CYS A 811 -13.66 -9.85 -23.73
CA CYS A 811 -14.91 -10.32 -24.30
C CYS A 811 -16.00 -10.38 -23.22
N ALA A 812 -17.11 -9.77 -23.48
CA ALA A 812 -18.32 -9.97 -22.71
C ALA A 812 -18.98 -11.32 -23.05
N ASP A 813 -19.88 -11.78 -22.23
CA ASP A 813 -20.70 -12.95 -22.48
C ASP A 813 -22.17 -12.63 -22.22
N ASN A 814 -23.01 -13.42 -22.79
CA ASN A 814 -24.44 -13.34 -22.58
C ASN A 814 -24.83 -13.88 -21.21
N CYS A 815 -25.84 -13.29 -20.62
CA CYS A 815 -26.44 -13.73 -19.36
C CYS A 815 -27.66 -14.60 -19.64
N PRO A 816 -27.52 -15.93 -19.71
CA PRO A 816 -28.61 -16.82 -20.07
C PRO A 816 -29.63 -16.94 -18.92
N TRP A 817 -30.87 -17.00 -19.25
CA TRP A 817 -31.94 -17.28 -18.30
C TRP A 817 -33.05 -18.09 -18.95
N PHE A 818 -33.62 -19.03 -18.23
CA PHE A 818 -34.72 -19.84 -18.67
C PHE A 818 -35.53 -20.39 -17.51
N SER A 819 -36.83 -20.24 -17.57
CA SER A 819 -37.75 -20.85 -16.62
C SER A 819 -39.10 -21.14 -17.30
N LEU A 820 -39.83 -22.05 -16.73
CA LEU A 820 -41.18 -22.45 -17.18
C LEU A 820 -42.20 -22.18 -16.07
N PRO A 821 -43.42 -21.76 -16.42
CA PRO A 821 -44.53 -21.70 -15.49
C PRO A 821 -44.92 -23.09 -15.00
N ASN A 822 -45.46 -23.14 -13.80
CA ASN A 822 -45.87 -24.38 -13.16
C ASN A 822 -47.38 -24.70 -13.24
N VAL A 823 -48.10 -23.95 -14.05
CA VAL A 823 -49.57 -24.14 -14.25
C VAL A 823 -49.86 -24.15 -15.74
N LEU A 824 -50.74 -25.05 -16.15
CA LEU A 824 -51.26 -25.15 -17.50
C LEU A 824 -52.77 -25.37 -17.43
N THR A 825 -53.53 -24.57 -18.18
CA THR A 825 -55.01 -24.59 -18.28
C THR A 825 -55.46 -24.82 -19.71
N PRO A 826 -55.19 -25.99 -20.31
CA PRO A 826 -55.40 -26.22 -21.70
C PRO A 826 -56.90 -26.22 -22.04
N GLY A 827 -57.30 -25.41 -23.04
CA GLY A 827 -58.66 -25.41 -23.63
C GLY A 827 -59.61 -24.39 -23.05
N ASN A 828 -59.24 -23.57 -22.06
CA ASN A 828 -60.11 -22.51 -21.53
C ASN A 828 -60.20 -21.26 -22.45
N GLN A 829 -59.24 -21.14 -23.42
CA GLN A 829 -59.17 -20.08 -24.43
C GLN A 829 -59.20 -18.65 -23.89
N ASP A 830 -58.67 -18.46 -22.70
CA ASP A 830 -58.50 -17.13 -22.07
C ASP A 830 -57.15 -16.48 -22.36
N GLU A 831 -56.37 -17.11 -23.24
CA GLU A 831 -54.99 -16.72 -23.60
C GLU A 831 -54.01 -16.73 -22.44
N ARG A 832 -54.38 -17.35 -21.30
CA ARG A 832 -53.50 -17.48 -20.11
C ARG A 832 -53.24 -18.95 -19.80
N ASN A 833 -51.98 -19.33 -19.87
CA ASN A 833 -51.54 -20.72 -19.59
C ASN A 833 -52.21 -21.79 -20.44
N ASP A 834 -52.79 -21.44 -21.60
CA ASP A 834 -53.36 -22.37 -22.54
C ASP A 834 -52.35 -23.35 -23.14
N VAL A 835 -51.13 -22.87 -23.24
CA VAL A 835 -49.95 -23.64 -23.64
C VAL A 835 -48.81 -23.43 -22.69
N LEU A 836 -47.98 -24.45 -22.49
CA LEU A 836 -46.73 -24.34 -21.76
C LEU A 836 -45.70 -23.64 -22.63
N MET A 837 -45.32 -22.44 -22.24
CA MET A 837 -44.29 -21.67 -22.91
C MET A 837 -43.30 -21.11 -21.87
N ALA A 838 -42.10 -20.78 -22.31
CA ALA A 838 -41.16 -20.11 -21.43
C ALA A 838 -41.68 -18.73 -21.00
N PHE A 839 -41.25 -18.28 -19.81
CA PHE A 839 -41.54 -16.90 -19.43
C PHE A 839 -40.95 -15.95 -20.47
N ASN A 840 -41.74 -14.94 -20.83
CA ASN A 840 -41.38 -13.94 -21.80
C ASN A 840 -41.64 -12.52 -21.27
N ILE A 841 -41.40 -11.52 -22.07
CA ILE A 841 -41.57 -10.09 -21.73
C ILE A 841 -42.99 -9.73 -21.24
N HIS A 842 -44.02 -10.47 -21.60
CA HIS A 842 -45.39 -10.22 -21.15
C HIS A 842 -45.64 -10.74 -19.74
N ASN A 843 -44.75 -11.62 -19.25
CA ASN A 843 -44.85 -12.19 -17.91
C ASN A 843 -44.03 -11.40 -16.89
N SER A 844 -42.81 -10.95 -17.28
CA SER A 844 -41.89 -10.23 -16.45
C SER A 844 -40.94 -9.36 -17.28
N GLU A 845 -40.48 -8.25 -16.74
CA GLU A 845 -39.51 -7.40 -17.44
C GLU A 845 -38.08 -7.94 -17.38
N THR A 846 -37.74 -8.75 -16.38
CA THR A 846 -36.42 -9.32 -16.16
C THR A 846 -36.37 -10.84 -16.19
N GLU A 847 -37.44 -11.51 -15.82
CA GLU A 847 -37.54 -12.97 -15.79
C GLU A 847 -38.16 -13.51 -17.09
N CYS A 848 -37.34 -13.62 -18.12
CA CYS A 848 -37.77 -14.14 -19.41
C CYS A 848 -36.67 -15.01 -20.04
N ALA A 849 -37.04 -15.90 -20.94
CA ALA A 849 -36.07 -16.70 -21.69
C ALA A 849 -35.15 -15.80 -22.50
N ARG A 850 -33.82 -15.80 -22.11
CA ARG A 850 -32.78 -15.00 -22.73
C ARG A 850 -31.65 -15.86 -23.26
N PHE A 851 -31.20 -15.54 -24.44
CA PHE A 851 -30.07 -16.20 -25.10
C PHE A 851 -30.23 -17.73 -25.24
N VAL A 852 -31.46 -18.19 -25.31
CA VAL A 852 -31.78 -19.59 -25.56
C VAL A 852 -31.59 -19.89 -27.05
N GLN A 853 -30.83 -20.94 -27.35
CA GLN A 853 -30.60 -21.44 -28.72
C GLN A 853 -31.50 -22.58 -29.04
N GLN A 854 -31.75 -23.48 -28.11
CA GLN A 854 -32.57 -24.65 -28.24
C GLN A 854 -33.01 -25.18 -26.88
N VAL A 855 -34.23 -25.71 -26.80
CA VAL A 855 -34.70 -26.41 -25.61
C VAL A 855 -35.30 -27.75 -26.03
N ASP A 856 -34.78 -28.82 -25.44
CA ASP A 856 -35.35 -30.15 -25.55
C ASP A 856 -36.10 -30.44 -24.25
N LEU A 857 -37.42 -30.46 -24.32
CA LEU A 857 -38.31 -30.64 -23.16
C LEU A 857 -38.99 -31.99 -23.20
N LYS A 858 -38.96 -32.71 -22.06
CA LYS A 858 -39.73 -33.92 -21.82
C LYS A 858 -40.77 -33.65 -20.75
N ILE A 859 -41.99 -34.06 -20.98
CA ILE A 859 -43.06 -34.06 -19.98
C ILE A 859 -43.28 -35.51 -19.49
N LEU A 860 -43.26 -35.69 -18.21
CA LEU A 860 -43.37 -36.97 -17.55
C LEU A 860 -44.63 -36.99 -16.67
N ASN A 861 -45.33 -38.11 -16.68
CA ASN A 861 -46.44 -38.28 -15.73
C ASN A 861 -45.92 -38.63 -14.33
N ARG A 862 -46.79 -38.76 -13.32
CA ARG A 862 -46.47 -39.02 -11.91
C ARG A 862 -45.69 -40.33 -11.69
N TRP A 863 -45.64 -41.23 -12.66
CA TRP A 863 -44.90 -42.49 -12.63
C TRP A 863 -43.58 -42.43 -13.40
N GLY A 864 -43.16 -41.22 -13.86
CA GLY A 864 -41.92 -41.00 -14.60
C GLY A 864 -41.96 -41.42 -16.07
N LYS A 865 -43.15 -41.79 -16.61
CA LYS A 865 -43.29 -42.13 -18.03
C LYS A 865 -43.41 -40.86 -18.85
N GLU A 866 -42.59 -40.74 -19.90
CA GLU A 866 -42.66 -39.66 -20.88
C GLU A 866 -43.99 -39.71 -21.64
N ILE A 867 -44.68 -38.57 -21.70
CA ILE A 867 -45.99 -38.43 -22.37
C ILE A 867 -45.90 -37.38 -23.50
N HIS A 868 -44.93 -36.54 -23.50
CA HIS A 868 -44.68 -35.53 -24.52
C HIS A 868 -43.19 -35.17 -24.59
N PHE A 869 -42.71 -34.93 -25.78
CA PHE A 869 -41.36 -34.40 -26.06
C PHE A 869 -41.48 -33.27 -27.07
N ALA A 870 -40.77 -32.17 -26.79
CA ALA A 870 -40.66 -31.04 -27.69
C ALA A 870 -39.20 -30.61 -27.82
N SER A 871 -38.76 -30.35 -29.04
CA SER A 871 -37.49 -29.71 -29.32
C SER A 871 -37.79 -28.37 -30.00
N VAL A 872 -37.50 -27.27 -29.33
CA VAL A 872 -37.99 -25.95 -29.70
C VAL A 872 -36.83 -24.96 -29.79
N THR A 873 -36.84 -24.11 -30.80
CA THR A 873 -35.96 -22.97 -30.96
C THR A 873 -36.68 -21.64 -30.71
N PRO A 874 -36.02 -20.52 -30.47
CA PRO A 874 -36.65 -19.22 -30.21
C PRO A 874 -37.64 -18.76 -31.32
N GLU A 875 -37.40 -19.15 -32.54
CA GLU A 875 -38.26 -18.85 -33.70
C GLU A 875 -39.71 -19.34 -33.51
N ASN A 876 -39.93 -20.33 -32.66
CA ASN A 876 -41.23 -20.90 -32.31
C ASN A 876 -41.83 -20.32 -31.02
N ASN A 877 -41.42 -19.14 -30.61
CA ASN A 877 -41.85 -18.47 -29.36
C ASN A 877 -41.68 -19.33 -28.09
N LEU A 878 -40.81 -20.34 -28.11
CA LEU A 878 -40.56 -21.28 -27.00
C LEU A 878 -41.84 -21.86 -26.41
N VAL A 879 -42.80 -22.26 -27.26
CA VAL A 879 -44.00 -23.00 -26.90
C VAL A 879 -43.72 -24.50 -26.93
N PHE A 880 -43.97 -25.18 -25.84
CA PHE A 880 -43.51 -26.57 -25.64
C PHE A 880 -44.62 -27.60 -25.60
N TRP A 881 -45.77 -27.25 -25.02
CA TRP A 881 -46.82 -28.21 -24.79
C TRP A 881 -48.18 -27.55 -24.64
N ASP A 882 -49.21 -28.18 -25.24
CA ASP A 882 -50.60 -27.73 -25.26
C ASP A 882 -51.50 -28.59 -24.34
N GLY A 883 -50.94 -29.45 -23.52
CA GLY A 883 -51.67 -30.30 -22.62
C GLY A 883 -52.23 -31.59 -23.29
N TYR A 884 -51.73 -31.90 -24.50
CA TYR A 884 -52.08 -33.16 -25.19
C TYR A 884 -50.92 -34.14 -25.21
N GLN A 885 -51.20 -35.42 -25.16
CA GLN A 885 -50.24 -36.48 -25.37
C GLN A 885 -49.83 -36.60 -26.84
N SER A 886 -48.73 -37.25 -27.14
CA SER A 886 -48.29 -37.49 -28.52
C SER A 886 -49.29 -38.31 -29.38
N ASN A 887 -50.25 -38.97 -28.74
CA ASN A 887 -51.32 -39.68 -29.40
C ASN A 887 -52.58 -38.83 -29.68
N GLY A 888 -52.54 -37.53 -29.38
CA GLY A 888 -53.63 -36.60 -29.58
C GLY A 888 -54.68 -36.54 -28.46
N ASN A 889 -54.52 -37.29 -27.37
CA ASN A 889 -55.44 -37.29 -26.24
C ASN A 889 -55.08 -36.23 -25.24
N ARG A 890 -56.09 -35.48 -24.72
CA ARG A 890 -55.86 -34.54 -23.61
C ARG A 890 -55.44 -35.29 -22.36
N VAL A 891 -54.45 -34.71 -21.63
CA VAL A 891 -54.00 -35.28 -20.36
C VAL A 891 -55.02 -35.02 -19.25
N SER A 892 -55.06 -35.89 -18.27
CA SER A 892 -55.90 -35.74 -17.09
C SER A 892 -55.37 -34.59 -16.21
N PRO A 893 -56.25 -33.83 -15.54
CA PRO A 893 -55.82 -32.88 -14.53
C PRO A 893 -54.91 -33.52 -13.46
N GLY A 894 -53.90 -32.79 -13.06
CA GLY A 894 -52.93 -33.29 -12.08
C GLY A 894 -51.55 -32.73 -12.27
N VAL A 895 -50.59 -33.26 -11.48
CA VAL A 895 -49.20 -32.83 -11.52
C VAL A 895 -48.41 -33.70 -12.52
N TYR A 896 -47.70 -33.04 -13.40
CA TYR A 896 -46.75 -33.59 -14.37
C TYR A 896 -45.36 -33.04 -14.05
N TYR A 897 -44.34 -33.78 -14.39
CA TYR A 897 -42.98 -33.34 -14.21
C TYR A 897 -42.34 -33.05 -15.55
N TYR A 898 -41.37 -32.11 -15.55
CA TYR A 898 -40.62 -31.85 -16.78
C TYR A 898 -39.12 -31.90 -16.54
N GLU A 899 -38.42 -32.25 -17.60
CA GLU A 899 -37.00 -32.15 -17.75
C GLU A 899 -36.69 -31.40 -19.04
N ALA A 900 -36.08 -30.24 -18.93
CA ALA A 900 -35.67 -29.42 -20.06
C ALA A 900 -34.13 -29.39 -20.13
N LEU A 901 -33.60 -29.75 -21.29
CA LEU A 901 -32.20 -29.50 -21.60
C LEU A 901 -32.11 -28.23 -22.44
N VAL A 902 -31.66 -27.16 -21.85
CA VAL A 902 -31.56 -25.85 -22.46
C VAL A 902 -30.16 -25.61 -22.99
N VAL A 903 -30.07 -25.26 -24.26
CA VAL A 903 -28.83 -24.84 -24.90
C VAL A 903 -28.88 -23.32 -25.07
N PHE A 904 -27.87 -22.64 -24.50
CA PHE A 904 -27.79 -21.20 -24.55
C PHE A 904 -26.72 -20.72 -25.53
N ASN A 905 -26.95 -19.54 -26.09
CA ASN A 905 -25.95 -18.81 -26.86
C ASN A 905 -25.04 -18.02 -25.94
N VAL A 906 -24.03 -18.70 -25.38
CA VAL A 906 -23.03 -18.14 -24.48
C VAL A 906 -21.65 -18.62 -24.89
N ARG A 907 -20.64 -17.83 -24.57
CA ARG A 907 -19.22 -18.15 -24.78
C ARG A 907 -18.71 -19.15 -23.75
N ASN A 908 -19.10 -18.99 -22.48
CA ASN A 908 -18.70 -19.86 -21.41
C ASN A 908 -19.25 -21.29 -21.62
N PRO A 909 -18.39 -22.30 -21.86
CA PRO A 909 -18.86 -23.67 -22.12
C PRO A 909 -19.66 -24.29 -20.97
N LYS A 910 -19.38 -23.84 -19.71
CA LYS A 910 -20.08 -24.35 -18.51
C LYS A 910 -21.54 -23.91 -18.46
N LEU A 911 -21.86 -22.73 -19.02
CA LEU A 911 -23.22 -22.19 -19.05
C LEU A 911 -24.00 -22.58 -20.31
N ARG A 912 -23.33 -23.13 -21.33
CA ARG A 912 -23.93 -23.44 -22.62
C ARG A 912 -25.07 -24.45 -22.56
N LYS A 913 -25.02 -25.40 -21.62
CA LYS A 913 -26.04 -26.40 -21.46
C LYS A 913 -26.46 -26.50 -20.01
N GLN A 914 -27.76 -26.30 -19.77
CA GLN A 914 -28.35 -26.42 -18.43
C GLN A 914 -29.50 -27.42 -18.47
N ARG A 915 -29.62 -28.22 -17.38
CA ARG A 915 -30.73 -29.10 -17.15
C ARG A 915 -31.64 -28.46 -16.12
N VAL A 916 -32.86 -28.11 -16.57
CA VAL A 916 -33.90 -27.52 -15.73
C VAL A 916 -34.98 -28.57 -15.51
N THR A 917 -35.33 -28.79 -14.25
CA THR A 917 -36.38 -29.76 -13.88
C THR A 917 -37.44 -29.08 -13.03
N GLY A 918 -38.66 -29.49 -13.15
CA GLY A 918 -39.75 -28.93 -12.36
C GLY A 918 -41.05 -29.72 -12.52
N TRP A 919 -42.12 -29.11 -12.11
CA TRP A 919 -43.44 -29.68 -12.22
C TRP A 919 -44.45 -28.69 -12.81
N ILE A 920 -45.51 -29.22 -13.43
CA ILE A 920 -46.60 -28.47 -14.02
C ILE A 920 -47.90 -29.01 -13.47
N HIS A 921 -48.73 -28.15 -12.94
CA HIS A 921 -50.08 -28.51 -12.54
C HIS A 921 -51.01 -28.24 -13.69
N VAL A 922 -51.53 -29.29 -14.31
CA VAL A 922 -52.59 -29.19 -15.33
C VAL A 922 -53.90 -29.13 -14.58
N LEU A 923 -54.61 -28.04 -14.78
CA LEU A 923 -55.93 -27.82 -14.18
C LEU A 923 -57.05 -28.24 -15.10
N ALA A 924 -58.17 -28.66 -14.54
CA ALA A 924 -59.44 -28.84 -15.27
C ALA A 924 -60.05 -27.45 -15.50
N GLU A 925 -60.88 -27.34 -16.56
CA GLU A 925 -61.77 -26.21 -16.76
C GLU A 925 -62.74 -26.02 -15.60
#